data_8ca93d11137ef27d3f00770e682806bb
#
_entry.id   8ca93d11137ef27d3f00770e682806bb
#
_cell.length_a   1.000
_cell.length_b   1.000
_cell.length_c   1.000
_cell.angle_alpha   90.00
_cell.angle_beta   90.00
_cell.angle_gamma   90.00
#
_symmetry.space_group_name_H-M   'P 1'
#
loop_
_entity.id
_entity.type
_entity.pdbx_description
1 polymer ?
#
loop_
_entity_poly.entity_id
_entity_poly.type
_entity_poly.pdbx_seq_one_letter_code
_entity_poly.pdbx_strand_id
1 'polypeptide(L)'
;MSFLSPARTARAPRPDLRAALALLLGLASIQAQALGISALSPQGEVARVRQVSVKFDHDAVRFGDAQAAAPLAVRCDDASAARGQGHWVGARQWVYDFAADLPPGVRCELSVVPGFKSPSGAELTGASSYRFNTGGPFVQRIWPESYQPIEEEQAFVLRLNGAATAASAQAHIACVADGLGERVPVRLIEGEPRAAILKALDLDKAAQAAPQRYLTLACNRRLTPATRVQLVYGAGVATPSGVANRVERRFAFTVREPFTASTSCERENAQAACMPIRPIELSFSAPVARKLLGGVRLRTDKAEFAPKEAEGGAGDDLLDRLRFDGPFPERATLTLSLPAELKDASGRPLANADSFPLAIATGALPPLAKFAAAPFGIVERFAEGPDGPALMPLTLRRVEPALQAKDLKLDDLQPRTDADIVAWFTRVQRYEQRLVPRAQAARDVKGPLPPPVGDNTKDSVEARTVSLLAGQAGVQSIALPDAPKAGERPFEVIGVPLAPGFHVLEVSSALLGQSLLDPAYGAQRAMVVRTAVLVTNLAVHFKLGRENALAWVTTLDQGRPVAGATVQVSDCHGKPVAQASTDAQGLAHFKAVSPNPPSCAREGDWLGDFQQAYFVSARAQNHGVADMAFTWSSWQRGIEPWRFNVPTSAEPTPDTRAHTVLDRSLLRAGETLSMKHLIRTETQAGFGLPKQDPTRLVITHLGSGQEYTQPLAWRTTATGGRSAESTFAIPQAARLGVYAISLRGAGDDGP
;
A
#
# COMPACT_ATOMS: atom_id res chain seq x y z
N MET A 1 30.70 -26.26 1.94
CA MET A 1 31.16 -27.64 2.02
C MET A 1 30.84 -28.25 0.66
N SER A 2 31.73 -28.21 -0.34
CA SER A 2 32.79 -29.23 -0.57
C SER A 2 32.14 -30.58 -0.88
N PHE A 3 32.34 -31.20 -2.06
CA PHE A 3 33.50 -31.64 -2.78
C PHE A 3 33.08 -32.06 -4.21
N LEU A 4 33.72 -31.59 -5.29
CA LEU A 4 34.89 -32.15 -5.99
C LEU A 4 34.65 -33.45 -6.78
N SER A 5 34.70 -33.29 -8.07
CA SER A 5 35.50 -33.94 -9.15
C SER A 5 36.27 -35.23 -8.81
N PRO A 6 36.84 -36.00 -9.75
CA PRO A 6 37.16 -35.73 -11.15
C PRO A 6 37.10 -36.91 -12.14
N ALA A 7 37.36 -36.54 -13.37
CA ALA A 7 37.70 -37.28 -14.59
C ALA A 7 38.57 -38.54 -14.50
N ARG A 8 38.44 -39.44 -15.50
CA ARG A 8 39.59 -40.15 -16.08
C ARG A 8 39.41 -40.46 -17.55
N THR A 9 40.40 -40.05 -18.23
CA THR A 9 40.84 -40.29 -19.61
C THR A 9 41.08 -41.77 -19.93
N ALA A 10 40.85 -42.17 -21.17
CA ALA A 10 41.61 -43.25 -21.80
C ALA A 10 41.80 -42.98 -23.30
N ARG A 11 43.02 -43.21 -23.70
CA ARG A 11 43.75 -42.88 -24.92
C ARG A 11 43.57 -43.94 -26.00
N ALA A 12 43.80 -43.51 -27.23
CA ALA A 12 43.89 -44.12 -28.55
C ALA A 12 44.59 -45.47 -28.69
N PRO A 13 44.55 -46.10 -29.90
CA PRO A 13 45.70 -45.87 -30.81
C PRO A 13 45.37 -45.74 -32.33
N ARG A 14 46.29 -45.08 -33.02
CA ARG A 14 46.50 -45.13 -34.47
C ARG A 14 47.20 -46.42 -34.84
N PRO A 15 47.08 -46.90 -36.11
CA PRO A 15 48.27 -46.89 -36.96
C PRO A 15 48.03 -46.55 -38.47
N ASP A 16 48.99 -45.86 -38.94
CA ASP A 16 49.82 -45.98 -40.12
C ASP A 16 49.32 -46.08 -41.55
N LEU A 17 49.98 -45.18 -42.32
CA LEU A 17 50.14 -44.99 -43.71
C LEU A 17 50.58 -46.26 -44.48
N ARG A 18 50.11 -46.38 -45.73
CA ARG A 18 50.96 -46.41 -47.00
C ARG A 18 50.12 -46.60 -48.26
N ALA A 19 50.23 -45.62 -49.08
CA ALA A 19 50.41 -45.62 -50.55
C ALA A 19 49.59 -46.59 -51.43
N ALA A 20 48.86 -46.03 -52.40
CA ALA A 20 49.02 -46.36 -53.81
C ALA A 20 48.34 -45.30 -54.70
N LEU A 21 49.15 -44.69 -55.52
CA LEU A 21 48.88 -43.78 -56.63
C LEU A 21 48.30 -44.62 -57.76
N ALA A 22 47.10 -44.28 -58.30
CA ALA A 22 46.70 -44.70 -59.65
C ALA A 22 45.78 -43.61 -60.26
N LEU A 23 46.27 -43.03 -61.32
CA LEU A 23 45.56 -42.18 -62.26
C LEU A 23 44.32 -42.91 -62.79
N LEU A 24 43.19 -42.25 -62.81
CA LEU A 24 42.15 -42.42 -63.83
C LEU A 24 41.39 -41.12 -64.04
N LEU A 25 41.47 -40.67 -65.23
CA LEU A 25 40.69 -39.58 -65.80
C LEU A 25 39.18 -39.85 -65.62
N GLY A 26 38.53 -38.80 -65.27
CA GLY A 26 37.31 -38.84 -65.73
C GLY A 26 36.07 -38.30 -65.56
N LEU A 27 35.31 -37.81 -65.88
CA LEU A 27 33.84 -37.45 -65.83
C LEU A 27 33.46 -36.66 -64.54
N ALA A 28 33.55 -35.35 -64.66
CA ALA A 28 32.80 -34.46 -63.85
C ALA A 28 31.29 -34.75 -64.07
N SER A 29 30.76 -35.66 -63.28
CA SER A 29 29.33 -35.74 -63.08
C SER A 29 28.92 -34.46 -62.37
N ILE A 30 28.29 -33.55 -63.09
CA ILE A 30 27.51 -32.47 -62.52
C ILE A 30 26.40 -33.17 -61.69
N GLN A 31 26.67 -33.45 -60.42
CA GLN A 31 25.60 -33.78 -59.48
C GLN A 31 24.77 -32.53 -59.39
N ALA A 32 23.63 -32.54 -60.06
CA ALA A 32 22.59 -31.56 -59.83
C ALA A 32 22.26 -31.69 -58.34
N GLN A 33 22.77 -30.75 -57.53
CA GLN A 33 22.46 -30.69 -56.13
C GLN A 33 20.96 -30.45 -56.04
N ALA A 34 20.23 -31.44 -55.49
CA ALA A 34 18.80 -31.32 -55.27
C ALA A 34 18.52 -30.16 -54.31
N LEU A 35 17.52 -29.34 -54.60
CA LEU A 35 17.08 -28.28 -53.73
C LEU A 35 16.21 -28.88 -52.64
N GLY A 36 16.51 -28.67 -51.35
CA GLY A 36 15.74 -29.16 -50.21
C GLY A 36 15.22 -28.04 -49.32
N ILE A 37 14.08 -28.31 -48.65
CA ILE A 37 13.60 -27.43 -47.60
C ILE A 37 14.32 -27.78 -46.29
N SER A 38 15.20 -26.88 -45.84
CA SER A 38 15.98 -27.04 -44.61
C SER A 38 15.17 -26.75 -43.34
N ALA A 39 14.19 -25.82 -43.41
CA ALA A 39 13.27 -25.50 -42.31
C ALA A 39 11.97 -24.95 -42.87
N LEU A 40 10.85 -25.37 -42.22
CA LEU A 40 9.51 -24.84 -42.48
C LEU A 40 8.79 -24.62 -41.15
N SER A 41 8.26 -23.45 -40.99
CA SER A 41 7.49 -23.08 -39.78
C SER A 41 6.29 -22.22 -40.18
N PRO A 42 5.11 -22.46 -39.59
CA PRO A 42 4.80 -23.43 -38.51
C PRO A 42 4.55 -24.83 -39.04
N GLN A 43 4.66 -25.84 -38.17
CA GLN A 43 4.25 -27.22 -38.42
C GLN A 43 3.44 -27.74 -37.20
N GLY A 44 2.54 -28.67 -37.43
CA GLY A 44 1.73 -29.25 -36.37
C GLY A 44 0.67 -28.29 -35.83
N GLU A 45 0.54 -28.17 -34.50
CA GLU A 45 -0.42 -27.30 -33.86
C GLU A 45 0.27 -26.03 -33.31
N VAL A 46 -0.09 -24.85 -33.82
CA VAL A 46 0.53 -23.58 -33.47
C VAL A 46 -0.50 -22.46 -33.41
N ALA A 47 -0.65 -21.82 -32.27
CA ALA A 47 -1.59 -20.70 -32.10
C ALA A 47 -1.04 -19.38 -32.66
N ARG A 48 -1.92 -18.50 -33.10
CA ARG A 48 -1.61 -17.13 -33.58
C ARG A 48 -0.64 -17.12 -34.77
N VAL A 49 -0.94 -17.90 -35.78
CA VAL A 49 -0.13 -17.90 -36.98
C VAL A 49 -0.46 -16.70 -37.85
N ARG A 50 0.55 -15.87 -38.13
CA ARG A 50 0.44 -14.71 -39.03
C ARG A 50 1.35 -14.89 -40.26
N GLN A 51 2.33 -15.78 -40.15
CA GLN A 51 3.34 -15.96 -41.18
C GLN A 51 3.72 -17.42 -41.30
N VAL A 52 4.00 -17.86 -42.52
CA VAL A 52 4.71 -19.09 -42.81
C VAL A 52 6.10 -18.73 -43.35
N SER A 53 7.13 -19.35 -42.82
CA SER A 53 8.52 -19.16 -43.28
C SER A 53 9.09 -20.51 -43.77
N VAL A 54 9.70 -20.48 -44.94
CA VAL A 54 10.35 -21.64 -45.58
C VAL A 54 11.78 -21.27 -45.89
N LYS A 55 12.73 -22.09 -45.42
CA LYS A 55 14.15 -21.94 -45.71
C LYS A 55 14.63 -23.11 -46.53
N PHE A 56 15.46 -22.82 -47.50
CA PHE A 56 16.06 -23.79 -48.39
C PHE A 56 17.55 -24.00 -48.06
N ASP A 57 18.07 -25.17 -48.36
CA ASP A 57 19.48 -25.54 -48.17
C ASP A 57 20.44 -24.82 -49.15
N HIS A 58 19.92 -24.47 -50.34
CA HIS A 58 20.65 -23.78 -51.41
C HIS A 58 19.84 -22.58 -51.95
N ASP A 59 20.41 -21.80 -52.81
CA ASP A 59 19.73 -20.67 -53.43
C ASP A 59 18.56 -21.15 -54.30
N ALA A 60 17.35 -20.83 -53.88
CA ALA A 60 16.10 -21.25 -54.55
C ALA A 60 15.66 -20.23 -55.62
N VAL A 61 16.11 -18.98 -55.50
CA VAL A 61 15.87 -17.91 -56.50
C VAL A 61 17.11 -17.04 -56.61
N ARG A 62 17.17 -16.21 -57.66
CA ARG A 62 18.23 -15.19 -57.80
C ARG A 62 17.99 -14.09 -56.77
N PHE A 63 19.02 -13.64 -56.11
CA PHE A 63 18.91 -12.55 -55.14
C PHE A 63 18.40 -11.28 -55.84
N GLY A 64 17.35 -10.67 -55.28
CA GLY A 64 16.75 -9.44 -55.79
C GLY A 64 15.69 -9.63 -56.89
N ASP A 65 15.35 -10.89 -57.24
CA ASP A 65 14.26 -11.16 -58.20
C ASP A 65 12.89 -11.00 -57.53
N ALA A 66 12.29 -9.81 -57.70
CA ALA A 66 10.97 -9.48 -57.16
C ALA A 66 9.79 -10.24 -57.77
N GLN A 67 10.02 -10.93 -58.92
CA GLN A 67 8.99 -11.68 -59.65
C GLN A 67 9.20 -13.20 -59.59
N ALA A 68 10.10 -13.66 -58.76
CA ALA A 68 10.33 -15.10 -58.60
C ALA A 68 9.06 -15.83 -58.15
N ALA A 69 8.78 -16.97 -58.80
CA ALA A 69 7.60 -17.77 -58.54
C ALA A 69 7.58 -18.28 -57.09
N ALA A 70 6.39 -18.40 -56.49
CA ALA A 70 6.20 -19.00 -55.18
C ALA A 70 6.58 -20.51 -55.23
N PRO A 71 7.34 -21.00 -54.26
CA PRO A 71 7.75 -22.42 -54.21
C PRO A 71 6.63 -23.33 -53.67
N LEU A 72 5.72 -22.76 -52.87
CA LEU A 72 4.63 -23.47 -52.25
C LEU A 72 3.31 -22.74 -52.46
N ALA A 73 2.25 -23.52 -52.65
CA ALA A 73 0.86 -23.03 -52.61
C ALA A 73 0.30 -23.25 -51.21
N VAL A 74 -0.23 -22.20 -50.60
CA VAL A 74 -0.85 -22.24 -49.25
C VAL A 74 -2.35 -22.32 -49.40
N ARG A 75 -2.99 -23.36 -48.86
CA ARG A 75 -4.42 -23.55 -48.81
C ARG A 75 -4.90 -23.80 -47.36
N CYS A 76 -5.87 -23.05 -46.95
CA CYS A 76 -6.50 -23.21 -45.61
C CYS A 76 -7.98 -23.40 -45.76
N ASP A 77 -8.59 -24.03 -44.78
CA ASP A 77 -10.04 -24.29 -44.71
C ASP A 77 -10.88 -23.09 -44.23
N ASP A 78 -10.23 -21.95 -43.96
CA ASP A 78 -10.87 -20.70 -43.56
C ASP A 78 -10.67 -19.61 -44.60
N ALA A 79 -11.77 -18.91 -44.95
CA ALA A 79 -11.73 -17.86 -45.98
C ALA A 79 -10.88 -16.64 -45.61
N SER A 80 -10.65 -16.37 -44.31
CA SER A 80 -9.77 -15.30 -43.86
C SER A 80 -8.31 -15.57 -44.22
N ALA A 81 -7.92 -16.81 -44.30
CA ALA A 81 -6.59 -17.27 -44.68
C ALA A 81 -6.29 -17.13 -46.19
N ALA A 82 -7.31 -16.99 -47.03
CA ALA A 82 -7.16 -16.81 -48.45
C ALA A 82 -6.56 -15.46 -48.87
N ARG A 83 -6.52 -14.48 -47.95
CA ARG A 83 -5.98 -13.15 -48.17
C ARG A 83 -4.56 -13.04 -47.63
N GLY A 84 -3.66 -13.83 -48.19
CA GLY A 84 -2.24 -13.79 -47.88
C GLY A 84 -1.40 -13.57 -49.11
N GLN A 85 -0.15 -13.18 -48.91
CA GLN A 85 0.80 -12.93 -50.02
C GLN A 85 2.16 -13.57 -49.71
N GLY A 86 2.67 -14.36 -50.65
CA GLY A 86 4.01 -14.91 -50.60
C GLY A 86 5.03 -13.98 -51.21
N HIS A 87 6.20 -13.87 -50.59
CA HIS A 87 7.33 -13.11 -51.12
C HIS A 87 8.67 -13.71 -50.68
N TRP A 88 9.71 -13.39 -51.41
CA TRP A 88 11.07 -13.81 -51.07
C TRP A 88 11.78 -12.76 -50.23
N VAL A 89 12.33 -13.18 -49.08
CA VAL A 89 13.10 -12.32 -48.16
C VAL A 89 14.60 -12.40 -48.47
N GLY A 90 15.01 -13.39 -49.27
CA GLY A 90 16.38 -13.61 -49.71
C GLY A 90 16.45 -14.80 -50.65
N ALA A 91 17.64 -15.12 -51.21
CA ALA A 91 17.78 -16.20 -52.16
C ALA A 91 17.37 -17.59 -51.62
N ARG A 92 17.37 -17.77 -50.27
CA ARG A 92 17.11 -19.05 -49.59
C ARG A 92 15.92 -19.02 -48.66
N GLN A 93 15.13 -17.92 -48.60
CA GLN A 93 14.00 -17.83 -47.67
C GLN A 93 12.80 -17.22 -48.38
N TRP A 94 11.73 -17.99 -48.37
CA TRP A 94 10.40 -17.55 -48.80
C TRP A 94 9.46 -17.43 -47.59
N VAL A 95 8.60 -16.43 -47.63
CA VAL A 95 7.65 -16.12 -46.56
C VAL A 95 6.27 -15.92 -47.16
N TYR A 96 5.25 -16.41 -46.46
CA TYR A 96 3.86 -16.14 -46.78
C TYR A 96 3.22 -15.44 -45.60
N ASP A 97 2.79 -14.21 -45.80
CA ASP A 97 2.10 -13.39 -44.77
C ASP A 97 0.61 -13.50 -44.95
N PHE A 98 -0.07 -13.89 -43.87
CA PHE A 98 -1.52 -13.76 -43.79
C PHE A 98 -1.92 -12.30 -43.47
N ALA A 99 -3.06 -11.83 -44.01
CA ALA A 99 -3.53 -10.48 -43.80
C ALA A 99 -3.81 -10.16 -42.31
N ALA A 100 -4.14 -11.17 -41.50
CA ALA A 100 -4.35 -11.09 -40.06
C ALA A 100 -3.90 -12.40 -39.40
N ASP A 101 -3.81 -12.41 -38.06
CA ASP A 101 -3.61 -13.65 -37.30
C ASP A 101 -4.73 -14.63 -37.61
N LEU A 102 -4.39 -15.87 -37.94
CA LEU A 102 -5.38 -16.91 -38.21
C LEU A 102 -6.20 -17.24 -36.95
N PRO A 103 -7.53 -17.33 -37.05
CA PRO A 103 -8.35 -17.73 -35.92
C PRO A 103 -8.07 -19.18 -35.51
N PRO A 104 -8.45 -19.60 -34.28
CA PRO A 104 -8.37 -20.99 -33.89
C PRO A 104 -9.19 -21.93 -34.80
N GLY A 105 -8.69 -23.13 -35.00
CA GLY A 105 -9.38 -24.15 -35.75
C GLY A 105 -9.11 -24.14 -37.27
N VAL A 106 -8.23 -23.29 -37.73
CA VAL A 106 -7.84 -23.28 -39.16
C VAL A 106 -6.84 -24.38 -39.42
N ARG A 107 -7.10 -25.20 -40.43
CA ARG A 107 -6.15 -26.18 -40.99
C ARG A 107 -5.60 -25.63 -42.28
N CYS A 108 -4.29 -25.66 -42.38
CA CYS A 108 -3.59 -25.24 -43.60
C CYS A 108 -2.72 -26.36 -44.17
N GLU A 109 -2.70 -26.47 -45.46
CA GLU A 109 -1.80 -27.34 -46.23
C GLU A 109 -0.96 -26.46 -47.18
N LEU A 110 0.34 -26.71 -47.15
CA LEU A 110 1.30 -26.12 -48.05
C LEU A 110 1.73 -27.17 -49.01
N SER A 111 1.44 -27.00 -50.30
CA SER A 111 1.79 -27.95 -51.37
C SER A 111 2.92 -27.38 -52.21
N VAL A 112 3.89 -28.21 -52.53
CA VAL A 112 4.94 -27.81 -53.47
C VAL A 112 4.34 -27.51 -54.84
N VAL A 113 4.67 -26.35 -55.40
CA VAL A 113 4.22 -25.96 -56.76
C VAL A 113 4.93 -26.83 -57.80
N PRO A 114 4.16 -27.61 -58.61
CA PRO A 114 4.77 -28.45 -59.61
C PRO A 114 5.67 -27.67 -60.61
N GLY A 115 6.88 -28.18 -60.87
CA GLY A 115 7.79 -27.55 -61.81
C GLY A 115 8.62 -26.39 -61.22
N PHE A 116 8.56 -26.12 -59.91
CA PHE A 116 9.45 -25.13 -59.27
C PHE A 116 10.91 -25.61 -59.37
N LYS A 117 11.82 -24.78 -59.93
CA LYS A 117 13.24 -25.04 -60.08
C LYS A 117 14.08 -23.89 -59.56
N SER A 118 15.21 -24.22 -58.99
CA SER A 118 16.22 -23.21 -58.58
C SER A 118 16.88 -22.55 -59.81
N PRO A 119 17.62 -21.46 -59.64
CA PRO A 119 18.40 -20.85 -60.73
C PRO A 119 19.44 -21.80 -61.37
N SER A 120 19.86 -22.84 -60.64
CA SER A 120 20.74 -23.92 -61.16
C SER A 120 19.98 -25.02 -61.88
N GLY A 121 18.64 -24.95 -61.98
CA GLY A 121 17.81 -25.95 -62.62
C GLY A 121 17.45 -27.15 -61.74
N ALA A 122 17.86 -27.14 -60.44
CA ALA A 122 17.53 -28.20 -59.50
C ALA A 122 16.05 -28.16 -59.09
N GLU A 123 15.40 -29.30 -59.13
CA GLU A 123 14.03 -29.45 -58.68
C GLU A 123 13.95 -29.55 -57.17
N LEU A 124 12.84 -29.06 -56.59
CA LEU A 124 12.57 -29.17 -55.14
C LEU A 124 12.28 -30.62 -54.79
N THR A 125 13.09 -31.18 -53.89
CA THR A 125 12.97 -32.55 -53.38
C THR A 125 12.52 -32.59 -51.94
N GLY A 126 11.93 -33.70 -51.50
CA GLY A 126 11.41 -33.89 -50.15
C GLY A 126 9.91 -34.12 -50.10
N ALA A 127 9.27 -33.73 -48.97
CA ALA A 127 7.84 -33.89 -48.83
C ALA A 127 7.06 -33.00 -49.80
N SER A 128 6.05 -33.56 -50.48
CA SER A 128 5.20 -32.82 -51.42
C SER A 128 4.21 -31.87 -50.75
N SER A 129 3.93 -32.07 -49.46
CA SER A 129 3.07 -31.20 -48.70
C SER A 129 3.45 -31.15 -47.20
N TYR A 130 3.11 -30.05 -46.57
CA TYR A 130 3.26 -29.79 -45.13
C TYR A 130 1.96 -29.29 -44.55
N ARG A 131 1.69 -29.62 -43.29
CA ARG A 131 0.41 -29.27 -42.64
C ARG A 131 0.63 -28.65 -41.30
N PHE A 132 -0.23 -27.68 -40.97
CA PHE A 132 -0.36 -27.14 -39.62
C PHE A 132 -1.82 -26.82 -39.31
N ASN A 133 -2.13 -26.66 -38.07
CA ASN A 133 -3.41 -26.09 -37.61
C ASN A 133 -3.19 -25.08 -36.46
N THR A 134 -4.19 -24.21 -36.29
CA THR A 134 -4.11 -23.15 -35.29
C THR A 134 -4.63 -23.54 -33.90
N GLY A 135 -4.79 -24.85 -33.66
CA GLY A 135 -5.27 -25.40 -32.42
C GLY A 135 -6.74 -25.20 -32.15
N GLY A 136 -7.25 -25.84 -31.10
CA GLY A 136 -8.62 -25.69 -30.63
C GLY A 136 -8.82 -24.43 -29.76
N PRO A 137 -10.09 -24.19 -29.36
CA PRO A 137 -10.41 -23.02 -28.54
C PRO A 137 -9.88 -23.21 -27.11
N PHE A 138 -9.29 -22.16 -26.54
CA PHE A 138 -8.85 -22.13 -25.14
C PHE A 138 -9.36 -20.91 -24.42
N VAL A 139 -9.46 -21.00 -23.08
CA VAL A 139 -9.96 -19.93 -22.23
C VAL A 139 -8.92 -18.84 -22.07
N GLN A 140 -9.24 -17.62 -22.50
CA GLN A 140 -8.43 -16.41 -22.28
C GLN A 140 -8.73 -15.77 -20.95
N ARG A 141 -10.02 -15.71 -20.56
CA ARG A 141 -10.49 -15.13 -19.30
C ARG A 141 -11.75 -15.83 -18.83
N ILE A 142 -11.94 -15.84 -17.52
CA ILE A 142 -13.10 -16.41 -16.84
C ILE A 142 -13.67 -15.38 -15.86
N TRP A 143 -15.01 -15.36 -15.73
CA TRP A 143 -15.74 -14.61 -14.71
C TRP A 143 -16.67 -15.56 -13.97
N PRO A 144 -16.68 -15.54 -12.63
CA PRO A 144 -15.75 -14.82 -11.77
C PRO A 144 -14.31 -15.30 -11.96
N GLU A 145 -13.35 -14.49 -11.52
CA GLU A 145 -11.93 -14.88 -11.61
C GLU A 145 -11.62 -16.02 -10.66
N SER A 146 -10.65 -16.86 -11.03
CA SER A 146 -10.25 -18.02 -10.21
C SER A 146 -9.88 -17.60 -8.79
N TYR A 147 -10.18 -18.45 -7.82
CA TYR A 147 -10.01 -18.23 -6.38
C TYR A 147 -10.96 -17.24 -5.73
N GLN A 148 -11.90 -16.66 -6.46
CA GLN A 148 -12.97 -15.87 -5.86
C GLN A 148 -14.06 -16.77 -5.28
N PRO A 149 -14.74 -16.33 -4.20
CA PRO A 149 -15.94 -17.00 -3.71
C PRO A 149 -17.05 -16.99 -4.78
N ILE A 150 -17.76 -18.11 -4.92
CA ILE A 150 -18.84 -18.26 -5.90
C ILE A 150 -20.17 -18.59 -5.21
N GLU A 151 -21.25 -18.30 -5.92
CA GLU A 151 -22.60 -18.69 -5.51
C GLU A 151 -22.83 -20.21 -5.63
N GLU A 152 -23.82 -20.72 -4.92
CA GLU A 152 -24.22 -22.13 -5.00
C GLU A 152 -24.72 -22.51 -6.41
N GLU A 153 -25.31 -21.57 -7.14
CA GLU A 153 -25.75 -21.70 -8.52
C GLU A 153 -25.00 -20.73 -9.44
N GLN A 154 -23.68 -20.70 -9.32
CA GLN A 154 -22.83 -19.77 -10.04
C GLN A 154 -22.93 -19.90 -11.55
N ALA A 155 -23.19 -18.79 -12.22
CA ALA A 155 -22.98 -18.67 -13.65
C ALA A 155 -21.52 -18.27 -13.94
N PHE A 156 -20.88 -18.98 -14.84
CA PHE A 156 -19.53 -18.69 -15.33
C PHE A 156 -19.59 -18.14 -16.75
N VAL A 157 -18.78 -17.13 -17.04
CA VAL A 157 -18.55 -16.63 -18.39
C VAL A 157 -17.11 -16.93 -18.77
N LEU A 158 -16.92 -17.66 -19.86
CA LEU A 158 -15.60 -17.97 -20.42
C LEU A 158 -15.41 -17.17 -21.71
N ARG A 159 -14.39 -16.35 -21.77
CA ARG A 159 -13.95 -15.75 -23.02
C ARG A 159 -12.87 -16.63 -23.66
N LEU A 160 -13.17 -17.11 -24.85
CA LEU A 160 -12.27 -17.97 -25.62
C LEU A 160 -11.47 -17.15 -26.66
N ASN A 161 -10.36 -17.71 -27.12
CA ASN A 161 -9.61 -17.19 -28.25
C ASN A 161 -10.33 -17.35 -29.59
N GLY A 162 -11.31 -18.25 -29.70
CA GLY A 162 -12.10 -18.50 -30.89
C GLY A 162 -13.44 -19.17 -30.57
N ALA A 163 -14.21 -19.48 -31.60
CA ALA A 163 -15.50 -20.16 -31.47
C ALA A 163 -15.36 -21.57 -30.95
N ALA A 164 -16.27 -21.99 -30.05
CA ALA A 164 -16.43 -23.38 -29.62
C ALA A 164 -17.84 -23.86 -29.95
N THR A 165 -18.00 -25.15 -30.29
CA THR A 165 -19.33 -25.72 -30.47
C THR A 165 -19.99 -26.02 -29.12
N ALA A 166 -21.28 -25.75 -29.00
CA ALA A 166 -22.05 -26.03 -27.79
C ALA A 166 -21.97 -27.49 -27.36
N ALA A 167 -22.09 -28.43 -28.30
CA ALA A 167 -22.01 -29.87 -28.03
C ALA A 167 -20.66 -30.28 -27.44
N SER A 168 -19.54 -29.80 -28.01
CA SER A 168 -18.21 -30.10 -27.48
C SER A 168 -17.97 -29.45 -26.12
N ALA A 169 -18.46 -28.24 -25.88
CA ALA A 169 -18.37 -27.55 -24.61
C ALA A 169 -19.11 -28.34 -23.50
N GLN A 170 -20.35 -28.78 -23.77
CA GLN A 170 -21.12 -29.58 -22.81
C GLN A 170 -20.48 -30.96 -22.52
N ALA A 171 -19.87 -31.59 -23.54
CA ALA A 171 -19.24 -32.89 -23.38
C ALA A 171 -17.91 -32.83 -22.61
N HIS A 172 -17.17 -31.74 -22.69
CA HIS A 172 -15.79 -31.68 -22.19
C HIS A 172 -15.58 -30.63 -21.09
N ILE A 173 -16.60 -29.85 -20.70
CA ILE A 173 -16.52 -28.95 -19.55
C ILE A 173 -17.32 -29.54 -18.40
N ALA A 174 -16.77 -29.59 -17.21
CA ALA A 174 -17.41 -30.11 -16.02
C ALA A 174 -17.02 -29.39 -14.77
N CYS A 175 -17.86 -29.45 -13.74
CA CYS A 175 -17.51 -29.02 -12.38
C CYS A 175 -17.07 -30.25 -11.56
N VAL A 176 -16.02 -30.08 -10.77
CA VAL A 176 -15.54 -31.06 -9.79
C VAL A 176 -15.60 -30.39 -8.44
N ALA A 177 -16.42 -30.90 -7.55
CA ALA A 177 -16.57 -30.39 -6.19
C ALA A 177 -16.06 -31.42 -5.18
N ASP A 178 -15.39 -30.93 -4.14
CA ASP A 178 -14.89 -31.80 -3.07
C ASP A 178 -16.04 -32.59 -2.43
N GLY A 179 -15.81 -33.86 -2.17
CA GLY A 179 -16.78 -34.75 -1.54
C GLY A 179 -17.83 -35.36 -2.47
N LEU A 180 -17.93 -34.99 -3.76
CA LEU A 180 -18.89 -35.57 -4.68
C LEU A 180 -18.40 -36.85 -5.37
N GLY A 181 -17.08 -37.01 -5.55
CA GLY A 181 -16.49 -38.21 -6.20
C GLY A 181 -16.80 -38.35 -7.71
N GLU A 182 -17.63 -37.50 -8.29
CA GLU A 182 -18.03 -37.47 -9.68
C GLU A 182 -17.86 -36.10 -10.34
N ARG A 183 -17.79 -36.07 -11.67
CA ARG A 183 -17.82 -34.84 -12.45
C ARG A 183 -19.26 -34.41 -12.70
N VAL A 184 -19.61 -33.20 -12.25
CA VAL A 184 -20.92 -32.63 -12.51
C VAL A 184 -20.88 -31.97 -13.90
N PRO A 185 -21.73 -32.38 -14.86
CA PRO A 185 -21.78 -31.75 -16.17
C PRO A 185 -22.18 -30.26 -16.06
N VAL A 186 -21.84 -29.48 -17.08
CA VAL A 186 -22.29 -28.10 -17.17
C VAL A 186 -23.53 -27.99 -18.05
N ARG A 187 -24.37 -27.00 -17.76
CA ARG A 187 -25.42 -26.52 -18.65
C ARG A 187 -25.01 -25.19 -19.26
N LEU A 188 -25.25 -25.03 -20.54
CA LEU A 188 -25.08 -23.72 -21.19
C LEU A 188 -26.26 -22.81 -20.86
N ILE A 189 -25.97 -21.53 -20.67
CA ILE A 189 -26.96 -20.49 -20.43
C ILE A 189 -27.09 -19.67 -21.72
N GLU A 190 -28.28 -19.64 -22.32
CA GLU A 190 -28.57 -18.99 -23.60
C GLU A 190 -29.74 -18.00 -23.45
N GLY A 191 -30.04 -17.25 -24.51
CA GLY A 191 -31.17 -16.32 -24.56
C GLY A 191 -31.07 -15.12 -23.60
N GLU A 192 -32.21 -14.71 -23.05
CA GLU A 192 -32.30 -13.56 -22.13
C GLU A 192 -31.45 -13.69 -20.88
N PRO A 193 -31.38 -14.86 -20.18
CA PRO A 193 -30.52 -15.01 -19.01
C PRO A 193 -29.05 -14.78 -19.33
N ARG A 194 -28.57 -15.25 -20.48
CA ARG A 194 -27.20 -14.99 -20.94
C ARG A 194 -26.97 -13.50 -21.18
N ALA A 195 -27.89 -12.82 -21.82
CA ALA A 195 -27.80 -11.39 -22.10
C ALA A 195 -27.75 -10.56 -20.80
N ALA A 196 -28.57 -10.91 -19.81
CA ALA A 196 -28.56 -10.27 -18.49
C ALA A 196 -27.23 -10.44 -17.75
N ILE A 197 -26.66 -11.65 -17.75
CA ILE A 197 -25.37 -11.94 -17.13
C ILE A 197 -24.24 -11.14 -17.81
N LEU A 198 -24.20 -11.13 -19.15
CA LEU A 198 -23.18 -10.41 -19.89
C LEU A 198 -23.27 -8.89 -19.66
N LYS A 199 -24.50 -8.35 -19.56
CA LYS A 199 -24.74 -6.95 -19.24
C LYS A 199 -24.29 -6.60 -17.81
N ALA A 200 -24.59 -7.45 -16.84
CA ALA A 200 -24.17 -7.25 -15.44
C ALA A 200 -22.64 -7.25 -15.27
N LEU A 201 -21.90 -7.88 -16.21
CA LEU A 201 -20.45 -7.93 -16.25
C LEU A 201 -19.82 -6.91 -17.21
N ASP A 202 -20.59 -5.99 -17.79
CA ASP A 202 -20.16 -5.03 -18.83
C ASP A 202 -19.50 -5.71 -20.06
N LEU A 203 -19.94 -6.93 -20.38
CA LEU A 203 -19.42 -7.73 -21.49
C LEU A 203 -20.36 -7.77 -22.71
N ASP A 204 -21.53 -7.15 -22.65
CA ASP A 204 -22.58 -7.18 -23.66
C ASP A 204 -22.10 -6.73 -25.03
N LYS A 205 -21.43 -5.58 -25.12
CA LYS A 205 -20.88 -5.03 -26.37
C LYS A 205 -19.80 -5.94 -26.96
N ALA A 206 -18.90 -6.44 -26.15
CA ALA A 206 -17.82 -7.33 -26.57
C ALA A 206 -18.35 -8.70 -27.02
N ALA A 207 -19.39 -9.21 -26.34
CA ALA A 207 -20.04 -10.45 -26.70
C ALA A 207 -20.95 -10.32 -27.94
N GLN A 208 -21.54 -9.15 -28.20
CA GLN A 208 -22.24 -8.86 -29.46
C GLN A 208 -21.30 -8.83 -30.67
N ALA A 209 -20.11 -8.26 -30.50
CA ALA A 209 -19.10 -8.22 -31.56
C ALA A 209 -18.51 -9.60 -31.90
N ALA A 210 -18.49 -10.53 -30.96
CA ALA A 210 -17.94 -11.87 -31.15
C ALA A 210 -18.68 -12.94 -30.31
N PRO A 211 -19.97 -13.19 -30.60
CA PRO A 211 -20.87 -13.96 -29.73
C PRO A 211 -20.40 -15.41 -29.47
N GLN A 212 -19.76 -16.01 -30.46
CA GLN A 212 -19.26 -17.39 -30.38
C GLN A 212 -17.98 -17.57 -29.53
N ARG A 213 -17.37 -16.46 -29.08
CA ARG A 213 -16.19 -16.47 -28.22
C ARG A 213 -16.53 -16.42 -26.73
N TYR A 214 -17.81 -16.23 -26.40
CA TYR A 214 -18.25 -16.12 -25.01
C TYR A 214 -19.19 -17.28 -24.68
N LEU A 215 -18.72 -18.21 -23.87
CA LEU A 215 -19.55 -19.28 -23.32
C LEU A 215 -20.06 -18.84 -21.94
N THR A 216 -21.38 -18.89 -21.76
CA THR A 216 -22.01 -18.70 -20.46
C THR A 216 -22.56 -20.03 -20.00
N LEU A 217 -22.16 -20.50 -18.82
CA LEU A 217 -22.50 -21.84 -18.33
C LEU A 217 -22.62 -21.88 -16.80
N ALA A 218 -23.26 -22.91 -16.28
CA ALA A 218 -23.31 -23.21 -14.84
C ALA A 218 -23.15 -24.72 -14.62
N CYS A 219 -22.76 -25.12 -13.42
CA CYS A 219 -22.80 -26.52 -13.02
C CYS A 219 -24.26 -26.99 -13.02
N ASN A 220 -24.53 -28.16 -13.57
CA ASN A 220 -25.92 -28.72 -13.65
C ASN A 220 -26.35 -29.31 -12.31
N ARG A 221 -25.93 -28.72 -11.20
CA ARG A 221 -26.28 -29.09 -9.84
C ARG A 221 -26.00 -27.91 -8.92
N ARG A 222 -26.85 -27.69 -7.94
CA ARG A 222 -26.58 -26.73 -6.86
C ARG A 222 -25.40 -27.23 -6.03
N LEU A 223 -24.42 -26.36 -5.83
CA LEU A 223 -23.18 -26.64 -5.09
C LEU A 223 -23.40 -26.48 -3.59
N THR A 224 -22.71 -27.28 -2.81
CA THR A 224 -22.80 -27.20 -1.35
C THR A 224 -21.99 -25.99 -0.83
N PRO A 225 -22.51 -25.19 0.12
CA PRO A 225 -21.77 -24.13 0.75
C PRO A 225 -20.43 -24.60 1.33
N ALA A 226 -19.44 -23.69 1.42
CA ALA A 226 -18.10 -23.91 1.94
C ALA A 226 -17.27 -24.98 1.17
N THR A 227 -17.73 -25.46 0.03
CA THR A 227 -17.07 -26.52 -0.74
C THR A 227 -16.11 -25.92 -1.75
N ARG A 228 -14.94 -26.54 -1.93
CA ARG A 228 -14.02 -26.21 -3.04
C ARG A 228 -14.54 -26.83 -4.33
N VAL A 229 -14.52 -26.04 -5.40
CA VAL A 229 -15.01 -26.43 -6.71
C VAL A 229 -14.00 -26.07 -7.77
N GLN A 230 -13.80 -26.95 -8.73
CA GLN A 230 -13.01 -26.68 -9.92
C GLN A 230 -13.90 -26.75 -11.16
N LEU A 231 -13.93 -25.68 -11.93
CA LEU A 231 -14.43 -25.71 -13.29
C LEU A 231 -13.32 -26.24 -14.20
N VAL A 232 -13.54 -27.42 -14.75
CA VAL A 232 -12.58 -28.13 -15.60
C VAL A 232 -12.97 -27.88 -17.06
N TYR A 233 -12.13 -27.13 -17.77
CA TYR A 233 -12.19 -27.00 -19.22
C TYR A 233 -11.32 -28.12 -19.82
N GLY A 234 -11.94 -29.25 -20.13
CA GLY A 234 -11.28 -30.49 -20.54
C GLY A 234 -10.72 -30.42 -21.95
N ALA A 235 -9.83 -31.35 -22.27
CA ALA A 235 -9.43 -31.63 -23.64
C ALA A 235 -10.63 -32.11 -24.47
N GLY A 236 -10.71 -31.67 -25.73
CA GLY A 236 -11.80 -32.10 -26.63
C GLY A 236 -12.83 -31.00 -26.93
N VAL A 237 -12.79 -29.83 -26.28
CA VAL A 237 -13.60 -28.70 -26.71
C VAL A 237 -13.14 -28.26 -28.10
N ALA A 238 -14.06 -28.27 -29.08
CA ALA A 238 -13.72 -28.14 -30.50
C ALA A 238 -14.33 -26.92 -31.15
N THR A 239 -13.64 -26.37 -32.13
CA THR A 239 -14.14 -25.34 -33.04
C THR A 239 -15.20 -25.89 -33.98
N PRO A 240 -16.03 -25.09 -34.67
CA PRO A 240 -16.93 -25.54 -35.72
C PRO A 240 -16.26 -26.32 -36.85
N SER A 241 -15.00 -26.09 -37.14
CA SER A 241 -14.19 -26.88 -38.09
C SER A 241 -13.70 -28.22 -37.54
N GLY A 242 -14.03 -28.54 -36.27
CA GLY A 242 -13.69 -29.82 -35.62
C GLY A 242 -12.25 -29.93 -35.11
N VAL A 243 -11.51 -28.82 -34.98
CA VAL A 243 -10.21 -28.81 -34.30
C VAL A 243 -10.43 -28.66 -32.80
N ALA A 244 -10.06 -29.69 -32.04
CA ALA A 244 -10.23 -29.72 -30.60
C ALA A 244 -8.99 -29.22 -29.85
N ASN A 245 -9.19 -28.61 -28.69
CA ASN A 245 -8.09 -28.33 -27.78
C ASN A 245 -7.54 -29.64 -27.19
N ARG A 246 -6.24 -29.64 -26.85
CA ARG A 246 -5.54 -30.83 -26.30
C ARG A 246 -5.19 -30.72 -24.83
N VAL A 247 -5.34 -29.54 -24.26
CA VAL A 247 -4.88 -29.23 -22.90
C VAL A 247 -6.06 -28.98 -21.99
N GLU A 248 -6.18 -29.74 -20.90
CA GLU A 248 -7.12 -29.48 -19.83
C GLU A 248 -6.66 -28.25 -19.02
N ARG A 249 -7.61 -27.39 -18.65
CA ARG A 249 -7.38 -26.26 -17.75
C ARG A 249 -8.39 -26.27 -16.62
N ARG A 250 -7.92 -26.03 -15.41
CA ARG A 250 -8.74 -26.03 -14.19
C ARG A 250 -8.77 -24.65 -13.56
N PHE A 251 -9.94 -24.21 -13.15
CA PHE A 251 -10.19 -22.97 -12.45
C PHE A 251 -10.77 -23.30 -11.08
N ALA A 252 -10.05 -22.91 -10.02
CA ALA A 252 -10.43 -23.23 -8.66
C ALA A 252 -11.29 -22.12 -8.05
N PHE A 253 -12.34 -22.52 -7.31
CA PHE A 253 -13.25 -21.64 -6.62
C PHE A 253 -13.59 -22.24 -5.26
N THR A 254 -14.15 -21.40 -4.37
CA THR A 254 -14.80 -21.87 -3.13
C THR A 254 -16.22 -21.35 -3.10
N VAL A 255 -17.17 -22.24 -2.88
CA VAL A 255 -18.55 -21.82 -2.66
C VAL A 255 -18.61 -21.06 -1.34
N ARG A 256 -19.24 -19.90 -1.35
CA ARG A 256 -19.36 -19.07 -0.16
C ARG A 256 -19.98 -19.85 1.00
N GLU A 257 -19.62 -19.44 2.22
CA GLU A 257 -20.14 -20.00 3.46
C GLU A 257 -21.67 -19.90 3.55
N PRO A 258 -22.32 -20.74 4.38
CA PRO A 258 -23.74 -20.58 4.67
C PRO A 258 -24.04 -19.16 5.16
N PHE A 259 -25.24 -18.66 4.85
CA PHE A 259 -25.66 -17.38 5.40
C PHE A 259 -25.93 -17.53 6.89
N THR A 260 -25.11 -16.89 7.70
CA THR A 260 -25.19 -16.92 9.17
C THR A 260 -25.14 -15.52 9.76
N ALA A 261 -25.68 -15.41 10.97
CA ALA A 261 -25.55 -14.23 11.82
C ALA A 261 -24.70 -14.57 13.05
N SER A 262 -23.82 -13.67 13.43
CA SER A 262 -22.99 -13.80 14.62
C SER A 262 -22.93 -12.49 15.38
N THR A 263 -22.66 -12.55 16.68
CA THR A 263 -22.50 -11.38 17.52
C THR A 263 -21.11 -11.32 18.09
N SER A 264 -20.60 -10.12 18.22
CA SER A 264 -19.34 -9.85 18.92
C SER A 264 -19.49 -8.69 19.88
N CYS A 265 -18.73 -8.72 20.95
CA CYS A 265 -18.62 -7.63 21.92
C CYS A 265 -17.25 -7.71 22.61
N GLU A 266 -16.77 -6.59 23.14
CA GLU A 266 -15.59 -6.59 23.98
C GLU A 266 -15.86 -7.25 25.33
N ARG A 267 -14.94 -8.11 25.77
CA ARG A 267 -15.01 -8.88 27.02
C ARG A 267 -13.63 -8.88 27.69
N GLU A 268 -13.60 -9.07 29.01
CA GLU A 268 -12.34 -9.19 29.76
C GLU A 268 -11.56 -10.47 29.41
N ASN A 269 -12.28 -11.54 29.09
CA ASN A 269 -11.76 -12.81 28.62
C ASN A 269 -12.87 -13.56 27.84
N ALA A 270 -12.56 -14.72 27.28
CA ALA A 270 -13.49 -15.47 26.44
C ALA A 270 -14.79 -15.89 27.18
N GLN A 271 -14.75 -16.06 28.51
CA GLN A 271 -15.87 -16.48 29.36
C GLN A 271 -16.59 -15.30 30.01
N ALA A 272 -16.01 -14.11 29.97
CA ALA A 272 -16.61 -12.92 30.58
C ALA A 272 -17.83 -12.42 29.81
N ALA A 273 -18.73 -11.73 30.50
CA ALA A 273 -19.84 -11.03 29.89
C ALA A 273 -19.36 -9.80 29.09
N CYS A 274 -20.21 -9.29 28.20
CA CYS A 274 -19.91 -8.11 27.38
C CYS A 274 -19.72 -6.86 28.24
N MET A 275 -18.77 -6.00 27.87
CA MET A 275 -18.59 -4.71 28.53
C MET A 275 -19.74 -3.77 28.22
N PRO A 276 -20.45 -3.26 29.24
CA PRO A 276 -21.70 -2.48 29.03
C PRO A 276 -21.48 -1.12 28.36
N ILE A 277 -20.26 -0.58 28.37
CA ILE A 277 -19.93 0.70 27.68
C ILE A 277 -19.43 0.54 26.25
N ARG A 278 -19.28 -0.71 25.79
CA ARG A 278 -18.80 -1.00 24.45
C ARG A 278 -19.93 -1.45 23.55
N PRO A 279 -19.83 -1.19 22.24
CA PRO A 279 -20.84 -1.65 21.30
C PRO A 279 -20.96 -3.17 21.28
N ILE A 280 -22.17 -3.64 21.00
CA ILE A 280 -22.43 -5.01 20.58
C ILE A 280 -22.65 -4.98 19.06
N GLU A 281 -21.91 -5.80 18.34
CA GLU A 281 -22.01 -5.89 16.87
C GLU A 281 -22.74 -7.16 16.48
N LEU A 282 -23.65 -7.03 15.51
CA LEU A 282 -24.27 -8.13 14.80
C LEU A 282 -23.70 -8.14 13.37
N SER A 283 -23.05 -9.23 12.99
CA SER A 283 -22.45 -9.40 11.66
C SER A 283 -23.16 -10.52 10.92
N PHE A 284 -23.37 -10.31 9.63
CA PHE A 284 -23.90 -11.29 8.70
C PHE A 284 -22.78 -11.79 7.78
N SER A 285 -22.76 -13.08 7.48
CA SER A 285 -21.78 -13.69 6.56
C SER A 285 -21.98 -13.29 5.09
N ALA A 286 -23.11 -12.62 4.77
CA ALA A 286 -23.42 -12.07 3.46
C ALA A 286 -24.32 -10.83 3.62
N PRO A 287 -24.30 -9.88 2.65
CA PRO A 287 -25.11 -8.67 2.72
C PRO A 287 -26.62 -8.97 2.77
N VAL A 288 -27.34 -8.18 3.55
CA VAL A 288 -28.79 -8.26 3.76
C VAL A 288 -29.43 -6.94 3.31
N ALA A 289 -30.56 -7.01 2.63
CA ALA A 289 -31.29 -5.81 2.24
C ALA A 289 -31.76 -5.04 3.49
N ARG A 290 -31.45 -3.74 3.56
CA ARG A 290 -31.80 -2.83 4.67
C ARG A 290 -33.23 -2.96 5.14
N LYS A 291 -34.18 -3.09 4.19
CA LYS A 291 -35.61 -3.25 4.49
C LYS A 291 -35.95 -4.49 5.33
N LEU A 292 -35.14 -5.54 5.27
CA LEU A 292 -35.31 -6.76 6.06
C LEU A 292 -34.78 -6.65 7.48
N LEU A 293 -33.95 -5.65 7.75
CA LEU A 293 -33.31 -5.44 9.06
C LEU A 293 -34.16 -4.61 10.03
N GLY A 294 -35.29 -4.04 9.57
CA GLY A 294 -36.18 -3.23 10.40
C GLY A 294 -36.80 -3.94 11.60
N GLY A 295 -36.77 -5.28 11.63
CA GLY A 295 -37.26 -6.11 12.74
C GLY A 295 -36.17 -6.57 13.72
N VAL A 296 -34.90 -6.21 13.51
CA VAL A 296 -33.80 -6.56 14.42
C VAL A 296 -33.96 -5.77 15.72
N ARG A 297 -33.96 -6.44 16.87
CA ARG A 297 -34.18 -5.84 18.20
C ARG A 297 -33.21 -6.39 19.22
N LEU A 298 -32.59 -5.49 19.97
CA LEU A 298 -31.83 -5.81 21.18
C LEU A 298 -32.55 -5.20 22.40
N ARG A 299 -33.00 -6.02 23.36
CA ARG A 299 -33.88 -5.63 24.44
C ARG A 299 -33.42 -6.14 25.78
N THR A 300 -33.77 -5.40 26.82
CA THR A 300 -33.92 -5.88 28.20
C THR A 300 -35.39 -5.84 28.58
N ASP A 301 -35.71 -6.22 29.81
CA ASP A 301 -37.07 -6.08 30.36
C ASP A 301 -37.54 -4.61 30.43
N LYS A 302 -36.61 -3.65 30.41
CA LYS A 302 -36.89 -2.23 30.68
C LYS A 302 -36.47 -1.30 29.54
N ALA A 303 -35.69 -1.75 28.58
CA ALA A 303 -35.14 -0.91 27.53
C ALA A 303 -35.00 -1.66 26.21
N GLU A 304 -35.15 -0.92 25.14
CA GLU A 304 -34.84 -1.37 23.78
C GLU A 304 -33.73 -0.52 23.19
N PHE A 305 -32.75 -1.15 22.54
CA PHE A 305 -31.62 -0.53 21.87
C PHE A 305 -31.81 -0.65 20.38
N ALA A 306 -31.89 0.48 19.69
CA ALA A 306 -32.02 0.51 18.24
C ALA A 306 -30.67 0.19 17.56
N PRO A 307 -30.65 -0.63 16.51
CA PRO A 307 -29.44 -0.86 15.73
C PRO A 307 -29.06 0.41 14.98
N LYS A 308 -27.77 0.69 14.91
CA LYS A 308 -27.15 1.68 14.02
C LYS A 308 -26.35 0.98 12.94
N GLU A 309 -26.23 1.63 11.82
CA GLU A 309 -25.37 1.16 10.75
C GLU A 309 -23.90 1.38 11.13
N ALA A 310 -23.01 0.50 10.69
CA ALA A 310 -21.58 0.72 10.84
C ALA A 310 -21.14 1.95 10.01
N GLU A 311 -20.13 2.67 10.50
CA GLU A 311 -19.57 3.82 9.79
C GLU A 311 -19.12 3.41 8.38
N GLY A 312 -19.64 4.08 7.35
CA GLY A 312 -19.39 3.80 5.93
C GLY A 312 -20.58 3.23 5.17
N GLY A 313 -21.63 2.73 5.83
CA GLY A 313 -22.83 2.17 5.20
C GLY A 313 -23.99 3.14 4.97
N ALA A 314 -23.81 4.42 5.25
CA ALA A 314 -24.87 5.41 5.09
C ALA A 314 -25.22 5.63 3.60
N GLY A 315 -26.32 5.04 3.17
CA GLY A 315 -26.82 5.12 1.79
C GLY A 315 -26.84 3.78 1.04
N ASP A 316 -26.22 2.73 1.55
CA ASP A 316 -26.23 1.42 0.90
C ASP A 316 -27.55 0.68 1.17
N ASP A 317 -28.14 0.10 0.11
CA ASP A 317 -29.33 -0.74 0.22
C ASP A 317 -29.04 -2.12 0.84
N LEU A 318 -27.79 -2.50 0.94
CA LEU A 318 -27.29 -3.79 1.45
C LEU A 318 -26.32 -3.58 2.60
N LEU A 319 -26.55 -4.26 3.73
CA LEU A 319 -25.74 -4.17 4.94
C LEU A 319 -25.30 -5.57 5.39
N ASP A 320 -24.06 -5.70 5.83
CA ASP A 320 -23.51 -6.93 6.40
C ASP A 320 -23.25 -6.82 7.92
N ARG A 321 -23.45 -5.63 8.51
CA ARG A 321 -23.20 -5.36 9.92
C ARG A 321 -24.15 -4.33 10.50
N LEU A 322 -24.58 -4.60 11.72
CA LEU A 322 -25.31 -3.66 12.56
C LEU A 322 -24.59 -3.51 13.90
N ARG A 323 -24.66 -2.33 14.47
CA ARG A 323 -24.05 -1.98 15.73
C ARG A 323 -25.10 -1.47 16.70
N PHE A 324 -25.05 -1.93 17.95
CA PHE A 324 -25.82 -1.41 19.06
C PHE A 324 -24.88 -0.66 19.99
N ASP A 325 -25.15 0.61 20.20
CA ASP A 325 -24.34 1.44 21.09
C ASP A 325 -24.86 1.38 22.53
N GLY A 326 -23.89 1.32 23.46
CA GLY A 326 -24.19 1.47 24.90
C GLY A 326 -24.45 2.93 25.32
N PRO A 327 -24.54 3.20 26.61
CA PRO A 327 -24.29 2.27 27.70
C PRO A 327 -25.43 1.28 27.90
N PHE A 328 -25.11 -0.01 28.01
CA PHE A 328 -26.05 -1.04 28.38
C PHE A 328 -26.16 -1.15 29.91
N PRO A 329 -27.28 -1.68 30.47
CA PRO A 329 -27.37 -1.97 31.90
C PRO A 329 -26.27 -2.96 32.34
N GLU A 330 -25.70 -2.72 33.49
CA GLU A 330 -24.72 -3.62 34.10
C GLU A 330 -25.34 -4.89 34.63
N ARG A 331 -24.62 -6.03 34.52
CA ARG A 331 -25.04 -7.33 35.06
C ARG A 331 -26.44 -7.74 34.62
N ALA A 332 -26.78 -7.40 33.37
CA ALA A 332 -28.09 -7.64 32.78
C ALA A 332 -27.98 -8.67 31.63
N THR A 333 -29.11 -9.26 31.29
CA THR A 333 -29.22 -10.08 30.08
C THR A 333 -29.98 -9.28 29.02
N LEU A 334 -29.37 -9.12 27.88
CA LEU A 334 -29.96 -8.55 26.67
C LEU A 334 -30.45 -9.70 25.77
N THR A 335 -31.58 -9.53 25.12
CA THR A 335 -32.13 -10.50 24.17
C THR A 335 -32.07 -9.90 22.76
N LEU A 336 -31.30 -10.53 21.87
CA LEU A 336 -31.21 -10.16 20.45
C LEU A 336 -32.16 -11.02 19.64
N SER A 337 -33.14 -10.41 18.99
CA SER A 337 -34.11 -11.06 18.12
C SER A 337 -33.91 -10.62 16.67
N LEU A 338 -34.02 -11.59 15.77
CA LEU A 338 -33.96 -11.36 14.33
C LEU A 338 -35.32 -11.66 13.69
N PRO A 339 -35.67 -11.02 12.54
CA PRO A 339 -36.85 -11.36 11.77
C PRO A 339 -36.83 -12.81 11.27
N ALA A 340 -37.95 -13.50 11.36
CA ALA A 340 -38.08 -14.92 10.94
C ALA A 340 -37.79 -15.15 9.44
N GLU A 341 -38.08 -14.15 8.61
CA GLU A 341 -37.91 -14.23 7.16
C GLU A 341 -36.60 -13.61 6.67
N LEU A 342 -35.59 -13.51 7.54
CA LEU A 342 -34.32 -12.90 7.19
C LEU A 342 -33.63 -13.73 6.10
N LYS A 343 -33.28 -13.05 4.99
CA LYS A 343 -32.58 -13.60 3.84
C LYS A 343 -31.44 -12.68 3.42
N ASP A 344 -30.40 -13.23 2.89
CA ASP A 344 -29.34 -12.44 2.27
C ASP A 344 -29.77 -11.88 0.92
N ALA A 345 -28.91 -11.07 0.30
CA ALA A 345 -29.13 -10.45 -1.00
C ALA A 345 -29.38 -11.47 -2.14
N SER A 346 -28.95 -12.72 -1.97
CA SER A 346 -29.19 -13.83 -2.90
C SER A 346 -30.41 -14.66 -2.55
N GLY A 347 -31.20 -14.27 -1.53
CA GLY A 347 -32.41 -14.94 -1.12
C GLY A 347 -32.21 -16.20 -0.26
N ARG A 348 -30.99 -16.45 0.25
CA ARG A 348 -30.73 -17.59 1.13
C ARG A 348 -31.26 -17.32 2.53
N PRO A 349 -31.96 -18.27 3.16
CA PRO A 349 -32.42 -18.16 4.54
C PRO A 349 -31.23 -18.25 5.51
N LEU A 350 -31.43 -17.72 6.72
CA LEU A 350 -30.44 -17.78 7.80
C LEU A 350 -30.23 -19.22 8.26
N ALA A 351 -29.00 -19.73 8.11
CA ALA A 351 -28.67 -21.14 8.43
C ALA A 351 -28.66 -21.45 9.94
N ASN A 352 -28.43 -20.43 10.77
CA ASN A 352 -28.42 -20.54 12.22
C ASN A 352 -29.59 -19.77 12.89
N ALA A 353 -30.74 -19.73 12.23
CA ALA A 353 -31.93 -19.06 12.77
C ALA A 353 -32.34 -19.57 14.17
N ASP A 354 -32.14 -20.87 14.42
CA ASP A 354 -32.45 -21.53 15.70
C ASP A 354 -31.61 -21.01 16.88
N SER A 355 -30.51 -20.30 16.60
CA SER A 355 -29.69 -19.65 17.63
C SER A 355 -30.30 -18.34 18.15
N PHE A 356 -31.41 -17.88 17.57
CA PHE A 356 -32.10 -16.66 17.94
C PHE A 356 -33.54 -16.97 18.43
N PRO A 357 -34.03 -16.22 19.45
CA PRO A 357 -33.42 -15.07 20.12
C PRO A 357 -32.18 -15.44 20.95
N LEU A 358 -31.10 -14.64 20.81
CA LEU A 358 -29.82 -14.88 21.48
C LEU A 358 -29.74 -14.05 22.79
N ALA A 359 -29.42 -14.71 23.91
CA ALA A 359 -29.16 -14.07 25.17
C ALA A 359 -27.71 -13.57 25.25
N ILE A 360 -27.52 -12.29 25.54
CA ILE A 360 -26.22 -11.64 25.67
C ILE A 360 -26.09 -11.05 27.07
N ALA A 361 -25.19 -11.58 27.88
CA ALA A 361 -24.93 -11.07 29.21
C ALA A 361 -23.99 -9.87 29.19
N THR A 362 -24.31 -8.82 29.97
CA THR A 362 -23.42 -7.70 30.24
C THR A 362 -22.77 -7.83 31.61
N GLY A 363 -21.50 -7.43 31.69
CA GLY A 363 -20.72 -7.43 32.92
C GLY A 363 -20.91 -6.15 33.73
N ALA A 364 -20.04 -5.96 34.69
CA ALA A 364 -19.89 -4.71 35.42
C ALA A 364 -19.06 -3.72 34.59
N LEU A 365 -19.19 -2.42 34.85
CA LEU A 365 -18.26 -1.42 34.31
C LEU A 365 -16.85 -1.68 34.88
N PRO A 366 -15.79 -1.69 34.04
CA PRO A 366 -14.45 -1.87 34.54
C PRO A 366 -13.99 -0.68 35.40
N PRO A 367 -13.06 -0.88 36.32
CA PRO A 367 -12.40 0.21 37.03
C PRO A 367 -11.68 1.12 36.02
N LEU A 368 -11.68 2.43 36.29
CA LEU A 368 -11.11 3.44 35.43
C LEU A 368 -10.35 4.50 36.23
N ALA A 369 -9.16 4.82 35.79
CA ALA A 369 -8.49 6.08 36.06
C ALA A 369 -8.08 6.71 34.73
N LYS A 370 -8.37 8.01 34.56
CA LYS A 370 -8.05 8.73 33.32
C LYS A 370 -7.77 10.20 33.64
N PHE A 371 -6.59 10.69 33.23
CA PHE A 371 -6.32 12.12 33.23
C PHE A 371 -7.14 12.83 32.14
N ALA A 372 -7.54 14.09 32.40
CA ALA A 372 -8.32 14.88 31.46
C ALA A 372 -7.60 15.12 30.12
N ALA A 373 -6.26 15.18 30.16
CA ALA A 373 -5.41 15.26 28.98
C ALA A 373 -4.34 14.18 29.04
N ALA A 374 -4.13 13.49 27.94
CA ALA A 374 -3.07 12.52 27.70
C ALA A 374 -2.77 12.48 26.19
N PRO A 375 -1.53 12.27 25.81
CA PRO A 375 -0.30 12.11 26.62
C PRO A 375 0.26 13.40 27.20
N PHE A 376 -0.28 14.57 26.80
CA PHE A 376 0.15 15.88 27.30
C PHE A 376 -1.01 16.86 27.38
N GLY A 377 -0.99 17.70 28.41
CA GLY A 377 -1.96 18.78 28.59
C GLY A 377 -1.35 20.01 29.23
N ILE A 378 -2.05 21.14 29.10
CA ILE A 378 -1.70 22.41 29.75
C ILE A 378 -2.81 22.73 30.73
N VAL A 379 -2.45 23.02 31.97
CA VAL A 379 -3.32 23.53 33.01
C VAL A 379 -2.98 25.00 33.22
N GLU A 380 -3.99 25.87 33.02
CA GLU A 380 -3.82 27.29 33.30
C GLU A 380 -3.73 27.48 34.83
N ARG A 381 -2.67 28.15 35.25
CA ARG A 381 -2.26 28.26 36.64
C ARG A 381 -3.30 28.96 37.55
N PHE A 382 -4.02 29.92 37.00
CA PHE A 382 -4.98 30.75 37.75
C PHE A 382 -6.42 30.36 37.48
N ALA A 383 -6.69 29.19 36.92
CA ALA A 383 -8.02 28.71 36.61
C ALA A 383 -8.94 28.67 37.84
N GLU A 384 -8.38 28.36 39.02
CA GLU A 384 -9.11 28.37 40.31
C GLU A 384 -8.93 29.70 41.08
N GLY A 385 -8.50 30.76 40.40
CA GLY A 385 -8.24 32.07 41.01
C GLY A 385 -6.74 32.30 41.31
N PRO A 386 -6.38 33.56 41.68
CA PRO A 386 -4.96 33.93 41.80
C PRO A 386 -4.21 33.22 42.94
N ASP A 387 -4.91 32.82 43.99
CA ASP A 387 -4.36 32.10 45.15
C ASP A 387 -4.74 30.62 45.20
N GLY A 388 -5.54 30.15 44.24
CA GLY A 388 -5.96 28.74 44.12
C GLY A 388 -4.87 27.83 43.59
N PRO A 389 -4.91 26.52 43.94
CA PRO A 389 -4.02 25.56 43.34
C PRO A 389 -4.39 25.27 41.88
N ALA A 390 -3.41 25.07 41.04
CA ALA A 390 -3.67 24.51 39.72
C ALA A 390 -4.06 23.03 39.84
N LEU A 391 -5.22 22.66 39.34
CA LEU A 391 -5.79 21.32 39.53
C LEU A 391 -5.78 20.56 38.19
N MET A 392 -5.09 19.44 38.14
CA MET A 392 -5.17 18.49 37.02
C MET A 392 -6.34 17.54 37.28
N PRO A 393 -7.40 17.53 36.45
CA PRO A 393 -8.54 16.62 36.65
C PRO A 393 -8.16 15.16 36.39
N LEU A 394 -8.47 14.30 37.35
CA LEU A 394 -8.32 12.85 37.27
C LEU A 394 -9.71 12.20 37.44
N THR A 395 -10.22 11.59 36.39
CA THR A 395 -11.46 10.83 36.41
C THR A 395 -11.22 9.45 37.02
N LEU A 396 -12.04 9.08 38.00
CA LEU A 396 -11.97 7.79 38.68
C LEU A 396 -13.36 7.11 38.62
N ARG A 397 -13.35 5.79 38.48
CA ARG A 397 -14.58 4.98 38.54
C ARG A 397 -14.24 3.60 39.08
N ARG A 398 -15.00 3.17 40.10
CA ARG A 398 -14.88 1.85 40.75
C ARG A 398 -13.47 1.57 41.28
N VAL A 399 -12.83 2.57 41.85
CA VAL A 399 -11.48 2.46 42.44
C VAL A 399 -11.53 2.46 43.99
N GLU A 400 -12.72 2.53 44.58
CA GLU A 400 -12.91 2.60 46.04
C GLU A 400 -12.22 1.44 46.77
N PRO A 401 -12.25 0.18 46.30
CA PRO A 401 -11.51 -0.91 46.92
C PRO A 401 -9.99 -0.69 46.92
N ALA A 402 -9.46 -0.10 45.85
CA ALA A 402 -8.04 0.20 45.75
C ALA A 402 -7.64 1.38 46.65
N LEU A 403 -8.55 2.39 46.82
CA LEU A 403 -8.34 3.48 47.78
C LEU A 403 -8.34 2.96 49.22
N GLN A 404 -9.29 2.09 49.60
CA GLN A 404 -9.35 1.45 50.93
C GLN A 404 -8.09 0.61 51.21
N ALA A 405 -7.64 -0.16 50.23
CA ALA A 405 -6.44 -0.98 50.32
C ALA A 405 -5.13 -0.18 50.18
N LYS A 406 -5.20 1.12 49.90
CA LYS A 406 -4.04 1.97 49.54
C LYS A 406 -3.22 1.41 48.39
N ASP A 407 -3.89 0.69 47.47
CA ASP A 407 -3.28 0.14 46.27
C ASP A 407 -3.22 1.17 45.11
N LEU A 408 -4.15 2.16 45.09
CA LEU A 408 -4.11 3.24 44.12
C LEU A 408 -3.05 4.26 44.52
N LYS A 409 -2.00 4.38 43.70
CA LYS A 409 -0.87 5.30 43.89
C LYS A 409 -0.86 6.35 42.82
N LEU A 410 -0.56 7.59 43.21
CA LEU A 410 -0.34 8.71 42.29
C LEU A 410 1.07 9.27 42.56
N ASP A 411 1.91 9.18 41.54
CA ASP A 411 3.28 9.65 41.61
C ASP A 411 3.49 10.83 40.63
N ASP A 412 4.33 11.79 41.02
CA ASP A 412 4.70 13.00 40.28
C ASP A 412 6.21 13.12 40.18
N LEU A 413 6.67 13.49 39.01
CA LEU A 413 8.05 13.92 38.74
C LEU A 413 8.03 15.27 38.04
N GLN A 414 8.79 16.25 38.57
CA GLN A 414 8.92 17.60 38.03
C GLN A 414 10.28 17.85 37.38
N PRO A 415 10.49 17.56 36.07
CA PRO A 415 11.67 17.94 35.33
C PRO A 415 11.77 19.45 35.20
N ARG A 416 12.98 20.01 35.33
CA ARG A 416 13.17 21.49 35.38
C ARG A 416 14.01 22.03 34.23
N THR A 417 14.95 21.25 33.70
CA THR A 417 15.80 21.67 32.56
C THR A 417 15.11 21.31 31.25
N ASP A 418 15.42 22.08 30.19
CA ASP A 418 14.87 21.80 28.84
C ASP A 418 15.24 20.38 28.38
N ALA A 419 16.45 19.93 28.65
CA ALA A 419 16.87 18.57 28.29
C ALA A 419 16.05 17.50 29.01
N ASP A 420 15.79 17.66 30.32
CA ASP A 420 14.96 16.72 31.06
C ASP A 420 13.50 16.78 30.62
N ILE A 421 12.96 17.98 30.38
CA ILE A 421 11.59 18.15 29.88
C ILE A 421 11.42 17.45 28.53
N VAL A 422 12.30 17.71 27.58
CA VAL A 422 12.30 17.06 26.27
C VAL A 422 12.41 15.54 26.40
N ALA A 423 13.33 15.04 27.21
CA ALA A 423 13.51 13.61 27.42
C ALA A 423 12.27 12.95 28.02
N TRP A 424 11.63 13.57 29.01
CA TRP A 424 10.42 13.04 29.64
C TRP A 424 9.19 13.20 28.76
N PHE A 425 9.04 14.33 28.08
CA PHE A 425 7.96 14.57 27.13
C PHE A 425 7.96 13.50 26.03
N THR A 426 9.10 13.28 25.36
CA THR A 426 9.20 12.29 24.28
C THR A 426 9.03 10.86 24.79
N ARG A 427 9.48 10.58 26.04
CA ARG A 427 9.28 9.27 26.67
C ARG A 427 7.79 9.02 26.92
N VAL A 428 7.06 9.96 27.51
CA VAL A 428 5.61 9.82 27.74
C VAL A 428 4.86 9.64 26.42
N GLN A 429 5.20 10.40 25.39
CA GLN A 429 4.60 10.26 24.04
C GLN A 429 4.81 8.85 23.46
N ARG A 430 6.00 8.28 23.61
CA ARG A 430 6.31 6.92 23.14
C ARG A 430 5.43 5.87 23.82
N TYR A 431 5.19 6.02 25.11
CA TYR A 431 4.40 5.07 25.90
C TYR A 431 2.88 5.28 25.80
N GLU A 432 2.43 6.19 24.94
CA GLU A 432 1.03 6.25 24.49
C GLU A 432 0.70 5.09 23.54
N GLN A 433 1.69 4.55 22.84
CA GLN A 433 1.53 3.33 22.06
C GLN A 433 1.26 2.14 22.96
N ARG A 434 0.35 1.26 22.55
CA ARG A 434 -0.01 0.07 23.34
C ARG A 434 1.20 -0.83 23.59
N LEU A 435 2.01 -1.05 22.56
CA LEU A 435 3.21 -1.91 22.62
C LEU A 435 4.47 -1.09 22.37
N VAL A 436 5.45 -1.27 23.24
CA VAL A 436 6.77 -0.65 23.14
C VAL A 436 7.83 -1.75 23.00
N PRO A 437 8.83 -1.59 22.09
CA PRO A 437 9.93 -2.55 21.98
C PRO A 437 10.61 -2.81 23.34
N ARG A 438 10.81 -4.05 23.69
CA ARG A 438 11.40 -4.45 24.98
C ARG A 438 12.78 -3.84 25.21
N ALA A 439 13.60 -3.78 24.15
CA ALA A 439 14.91 -3.14 24.22
C ALA A 439 14.82 -1.64 24.55
N GLN A 440 13.79 -0.95 24.06
CA GLN A 440 13.52 0.44 24.39
C GLN A 440 13.03 0.59 25.84
N ALA A 441 12.08 -0.27 26.24
CA ALA A 441 11.57 -0.26 27.61
C ALA A 441 12.69 -0.52 28.64
N ALA A 442 13.64 -1.39 28.34
CA ALA A 442 14.79 -1.65 29.20
C ALA A 442 15.71 -0.42 29.39
N ARG A 443 15.73 0.50 28.42
CA ARG A 443 16.47 1.78 28.55
C ARG A 443 15.70 2.84 29.35
N ASP A 444 14.37 2.84 29.20
CA ASP A 444 13.51 3.89 29.77
C ASP A 444 13.11 3.62 31.22
N VAL A 445 13.06 2.36 31.66
CA VAL A 445 12.53 1.91 32.95
C VAL A 445 13.66 1.45 33.85
N LYS A 446 13.67 1.89 35.12
CA LYS A 446 14.66 1.44 36.12
C LYS A 446 14.29 0.13 36.81
N GLY A 447 13.01 -0.24 36.78
CA GLY A 447 12.52 -1.48 37.37
C GLY A 447 12.60 -2.70 36.44
N PRO A 448 12.37 -3.91 36.93
CA PRO A 448 12.32 -5.10 36.11
C PRO A 448 11.12 -5.02 35.14
N LEU A 449 11.36 -5.35 33.88
CA LEU A 449 10.29 -5.44 32.89
C LEU A 449 9.44 -6.69 33.13
N PRO A 450 8.14 -6.62 32.83
CA PRO A 450 7.27 -7.79 32.88
C PRO A 450 7.87 -8.94 32.04
N PRO A 451 7.85 -10.20 32.53
CA PRO A 451 8.33 -11.34 31.74
C PRO A 451 7.48 -11.48 30.45
N PRO A 452 8.06 -11.96 29.34
CA PRO A 452 7.30 -12.24 28.14
C PRO A 452 6.30 -13.37 28.39
N VAL A 453 5.12 -13.27 27.77
CA VAL A 453 4.07 -14.28 27.80
C VAL A 453 3.84 -14.79 26.39
N GLY A 454 4.43 -15.92 26.02
CA GLY A 454 4.38 -16.46 24.65
C GLY A 454 5.31 -15.77 23.66
N ASP A 455 5.39 -16.31 22.45
CA ASP A 455 6.34 -15.87 21.43
C ASP A 455 6.09 -14.44 20.93
N ASN A 456 4.85 -14.02 20.85
CA ASN A 456 4.45 -12.69 20.34
C ASN A 456 4.85 -11.52 21.25
N THR A 457 5.27 -11.77 22.51
CA THR A 457 5.63 -10.74 23.50
C THR A 457 7.13 -10.70 23.81
N LYS A 458 7.94 -11.49 23.12
CA LYS A 458 9.40 -11.53 23.36
C LYS A 458 10.06 -10.19 23.07
N ASP A 459 9.60 -9.50 22.02
CA ASP A 459 10.23 -8.29 21.51
C ASP A 459 9.53 -7.00 21.96
N SER A 460 8.38 -7.09 22.64
CA SER A 460 7.61 -5.92 23.09
C SER A 460 7.02 -6.10 24.48
N VAL A 461 6.64 -4.98 25.10
CA VAL A 461 5.90 -4.94 26.37
C VAL A 461 4.63 -4.08 26.21
N GLU A 462 3.57 -4.44 26.91
CA GLU A 462 2.37 -3.59 27.02
C GLU A 462 2.73 -2.35 27.85
N ALA A 463 2.67 -1.17 27.24
CA ALA A 463 3.11 0.09 27.84
C ALA A 463 2.40 0.42 29.17
N ARG A 464 1.13 0.01 29.29
CA ARG A 464 0.33 0.24 30.51
C ARG A 464 0.69 -0.67 31.68
N THR A 465 1.56 -1.66 31.51
CA THR A 465 2.04 -2.53 32.58
C THR A 465 3.40 -2.11 33.15
N VAL A 466 3.93 -0.98 32.69
CA VAL A 466 5.27 -0.52 32.99
C VAL A 466 5.21 0.89 33.59
N SER A 467 5.80 1.10 34.75
CA SER A 467 5.97 2.44 35.33
C SER A 467 7.26 3.08 34.84
N LEU A 468 7.16 4.29 34.32
CA LEU A 468 8.32 5.12 33.95
C LEU A 468 8.92 5.82 35.17
N LEU A 469 8.11 6.08 36.21
CA LEU A 469 8.51 6.80 37.39
C LEU A 469 9.13 5.90 38.47
N ALA A 470 8.81 4.60 38.47
CA ALA A 470 9.34 3.68 39.46
C ALA A 470 10.87 3.69 39.55
N GLY A 471 11.40 3.97 40.73
CA GLY A 471 12.85 4.03 41.01
C GLY A 471 13.57 5.25 40.44
N GLN A 472 12.85 6.22 39.88
CA GLN A 472 13.45 7.49 39.46
C GLN A 472 13.71 8.40 40.66
N ALA A 473 14.82 9.13 40.63
CA ALA A 473 15.11 10.14 41.64
C ALA A 473 14.17 11.36 41.49
N GLY A 474 13.74 11.93 42.61
CA GLY A 474 12.92 13.13 42.63
C GLY A 474 11.41 12.88 42.44
N VAL A 475 10.98 11.63 42.33
CA VAL A 475 9.57 11.26 42.33
C VAL A 475 8.96 11.51 43.72
N GLN A 476 7.80 12.16 43.72
CA GLN A 476 7.00 12.41 44.91
C GLN A 476 5.63 11.75 44.77
N SER A 477 5.17 11.10 45.84
CA SER A 477 3.81 10.54 45.84
C SER A 477 2.80 11.63 46.31
N ILE A 478 1.76 11.81 45.53
CA ILE A 478 0.65 12.73 45.88
C ILE A 478 -0.42 11.93 46.62
N ALA A 479 -0.84 12.44 47.78
CA ALA A 479 -1.90 11.83 48.57
C ALA A 479 -3.21 11.89 47.80
N LEU A 480 -3.88 10.76 47.66
CA LEU A 480 -5.23 10.67 47.14
C LEU A 480 -6.24 10.82 48.29
N PRO A 481 -7.46 11.28 48.03
CA PRO A 481 -8.51 11.34 49.05
C PRO A 481 -8.84 9.95 49.60
N ASP A 482 -9.29 9.89 50.85
CA ASP A 482 -9.78 8.65 51.43
C ASP A 482 -11.00 8.12 50.65
N ALA A 483 -11.19 6.80 50.68
CA ALA A 483 -12.36 6.19 50.05
C ALA A 483 -13.65 6.74 50.66
N PRO A 484 -14.71 7.00 49.85
CA PRO A 484 -16.00 7.43 50.34
C PRO A 484 -16.56 6.42 51.34
N LYS A 485 -17.24 6.92 52.38
CA LYS A 485 -17.94 6.06 53.35
C LYS A 485 -19.12 5.33 52.71
N ALA A 486 -19.53 4.25 53.31
CA ALA A 486 -20.69 3.49 52.83
C ALA A 486 -21.96 4.40 52.74
N GLY A 487 -22.52 4.48 51.54
CA GLY A 487 -23.66 5.35 51.22
C GLY A 487 -23.32 6.74 50.65
N GLU A 488 -22.06 7.13 50.65
CA GLU A 488 -21.61 8.33 49.96
C GLU A 488 -21.44 8.06 48.44
N ARG A 489 -21.56 9.13 47.63
CA ARG A 489 -21.31 9.00 46.19
C ARG A 489 -19.85 8.69 45.92
N PRO A 490 -19.54 7.75 45.00
CA PRO A 490 -18.19 7.49 44.58
C PRO A 490 -17.59 8.73 43.89
N PHE A 491 -16.27 8.88 43.98
CA PHE A 491 -15.58 9.94 43.24
C PHE A 491 -15.69 9.70 41.74
N GLU A 492 -16.12 10.74 41.02
CA GLU A 492 -16.12 10.72 39.55
C GLU A 492 -14.90 11.48 38.98
N VAL A 493 -14.56 12.62 39.56
CA VAL A 493 -13.41 13.44 39.20
C VAL A 493 -12.80 14.02 40.47
N ILE A 494 -11.48 13.96 40.58
CA ILE A 494 -10.69 14.64 41.59
C ILE A 494 -9.75 15.63 40.94
N GLY A 495 -9.45 16.76 41.61
CA GLY A 495 -8.41 17.70 41.21
C GLY A 495 -7.09 17.33 41.87
N VAL A 496 -6.08 17.06 41.07
CA VAL A 496 -4.70 16.80 41.53
C VAL A 496 -3.96 18.15 41.60
N PRO A 497 -3.59 18.63 42.81
CA PRO A 497 -2.91 19.91 42.94
C PRO A 497 -1.46 19.81 42.44
N LEU A 498 -1.07 20.73 41.58
CA LEU A 498 0.26 20.77 40.99
C LEU A 498 0.91 22.15 41.14
N ALA A 499 2.22 22.17 41.35
CA ALA A 499 3.00 23.39 41.33
C ALA A 499 3.19 23.89 39.88
N PRO A 500 3.56 25.18 39.67
CA PRO A 500 3.94 25.66 38.34
C PRO A 500 5.13 24.89 37.76
N GLY A 501 5.07 24.58 36.45
CA GLY A 501 6.12 23.89 35.72
C GLY A 501 5.64 22.64 34.99
N PHE A 502 6.58 21.88 34.46
CA PHE A 502 6.31 20.63 33.77
C PHE A 502 6.31 19.44 34.73
N HIS A 503 5.31 18.60 34.63
CA HIS A 503 5.11 17.41 35.47
C HIS A 503 4.91 16.17 34.62
N VAL A 504 5.34 15.03 35.14
CA VAL A 504 5.00 13.70 34.65
C VAL A 504 4.25 12.97 35.77
N LEU A 505 3.01 12.58 35.48
CA LEU A 505 2.14 11.94 36.47
C LEU A 505 1.88 10.49 36.07
N GLU A 506 1.91 9.58 37.06
CA GLU A 506 1.49 8.18 36.92
C GLU A 506 0.51 7.80 38.03
N VAL A 507 -0.66 7.25 37.62
CA VAL A 507 -1.57 6.54 38.51
C VAL A 507 -1.40 5.05 38.29
N SER A 508 -1.18 4.27 39.33
CA SER A 508 -1.00 2.82 39.24
C SER A 508 -1.84 2.07 40.28
N SER A 509 -2.39 0.91 39.86
CA SER A 509 -3.12 0.01 40.74
C SER A 509 -3.27 -1.38 40.13
N ALA A 510 -3.23 -2.42 40.97
CA ALA A 510 -3.59 -3.78 40.59
C ALA A 510 -5.07 -3.92 40.20
N LEU A 511 -5.95 -3.16 40.84
CA LEU A 511 -7.39 -3.12 40.52
C LEU A 511 -7.60 -2.58 39.06
N LEU A 512 -6.89 -1.52 38.70
CA LEU A 512 -6.96 -0.99 37.33
C LEU A 512 -6.48 -2.02 36.29
N GLY A 513 -5.59 -2.92 36.68
CA GLY A 513 -5.09 -4.00 35.84
C GLY A 513 -6.15 -4.97 35.34
N GLN A 514 -7.33 -5.02 36.00
CA GLN A 514 -8.48 -5.80 35.52
C GLN A 514 -9.03 -5.28 34.18
N SER A 515 -8.70 -4.03 33.81
CA SER A 515 -9.02 -3.46 32.50
C SER A 515 -8.04 -3.86 31.40
N LEU A 516 -6.96 -4.56 31.73
CA LEU A 516 -6.00 -5.09 30.75
C LEU A 516 -6.48 -6.47 30.27
N LEU A 517 -7.25 -6.47 29.22
CA LEU A 517 -8.06 -7.61 28.78
C LEU A 517 -7.26 -8.74 28.11
N ASP A 518 -6.07 -8.45 27.61
CA ASP A 518 -5.25 -9.42 26.91
C ASP A 518 -4.33 -10.19 27.88
N PRO A 519 -4.60 -11.49 28.14
CA PRO A 519 -3.77 -12.28 29.04
C PRO A 519 -2.31 -12.36 28.60
N ALA A 520 -2.05 -12.29 27.30
CA ALA A 520 -0.68 -12.35 26.77
C ALA A 520 0.15 -11.13 27.14
N TYR A 521 -0.47 -9.98 27.37
CA TYR A 521 0.25 -8.74 27.60
C TYR A 521 0.05 -8.13 28.99
N GLY A 522 -1.08 -8.32 29.64
CA GLY A 522 -1.31 -7.50 30.81
C GLY A 522 -2.31 -7.99 31.86
N ALA A 523 -3.11 -9.00 31.57
CA ALA A 523 -4.15 -9.45 32.52
C ALA A 523 -3.51 -9.80 33.87
N GLN A 524 -4.18 -9.34 34.96
CA GLN A 524 -3.77 -9.54 36.37
C GLN A 524 -2.51 -8.77 36.80
N ARG A 525 -2.00 -7.85 36.00
CA ARG A 525 -0.87 -6.98 36.38
C ARG A 525 -1.39 -5.62 36.84
N ALA A 526 -0.60 -4.90 37.64
CA ALA A 526 -0.90 -3.50 37.90
C ALA A 526 -0.90 -2.71 36.58
N MET A 527 -1.93 -1.90 36.39
CA MET A 527 -2.01 -0.97 35.25
C MET A 527 -1.51 0.40 35.67
N VAL A 528 -0.75 1.04 34.78
CA VAL A 528 -0.24 2.39 34.94
C VAL A 528 -0.92 3.30 33.90
N VAL A 529 -1.52 4.39 34.37
CA VAL A 529 -2.06 5.46 33.55
C VAL A 529 -1.20 6.69 33.74
N ARG A 530 -0.71 7.27 32.66
CA ARG A 530 0.24 8.39 32.71
C ARG A 530 -0.18 9.58 31.89
N THR A 531 0.38 10.73 32.23
CA THR A 531 0.31 11.95 31.43
C THR A 531 1.50 12.85 31.72
N ALA A 532 1.80 13.75 30.79
CA ALA A 532 2.64 14.91 31.04
C ALA A 532 1.74 16.15 31.16
N VAL A 533 2.07 17.05 32.07
CA VAL A 533 1.28 18.27 32.33
C VAL A 533 2.21 19.47 32.43
N LEU A 534 1.84 20.53 31.79
CA LEU A 534 2.47 21.84 31.97
C LEU A 534 1.50 22.75 32.74
N VAL A 535 1.87 23.16 33.94
CA VAL A 535 1.14 24.16 34.74
C VAL A 535 1.79 25.49 34.52
N THR A 536 1.09 26.44 33.88
CA THR A 536 1.65 27.73 33.51
C THR A 536 0.57 28.78 33.26
N ASN A 537 0.94 30.04 33.37
CA ASN A 537 0.16 31.17 32.81
C ASN A 537 0.88 31.80 31.59
N LEU A 538 1.88 31.15 31.03
CA LEU A 538 2.58 31.63 29.84
C LEU A 538 2.17 30.86 28.60
N ALA A 539 2.13 31.54 27.46
CA ALA A 539 2.00 30.96 26.12
C ALA A 539 3.19 31.37 25.28
N VAL A 540 3.76 30.43 24.55
CA VAL A 540 4.87 30.66 23.62
C VAL A 540 4.42 30.33 22.21
N HIS A 541 4.52 31.33 21.34
CA HIS A 541 4.30 31.18 19.90
C HIS A 541 5.66 31.31 19.20
N PHE A 542 5.96 30.38 18.30
CA PHE A 542 7.24 30.36 17.60
C PHE A 542 7.05 30.33 16.07
N LYS A 543 7.75 31.20 15.40
CA LYS A 543 7.82 31.25 13.93
C LYS A 543 9.27 31.01 13.50
N LEU A 544 9.49 29.95 12.76
CA LEU A 544 10.79 29.65 12.16
C LEU A 544 10.76 30.07 10.70
N GLY A 545 11.56 31.04 10.37
CA GLY A 545 11.75 31.51 9.01
C GLY A 545 13.08 31.02 8.43
N ARG A 546 13.33 31.39 7.18
CA ARG A 546 14.50 30.98 6.42
C ARG A 546 15.78 31.61 6.92
N GLU A 547 15.71 32.88 7.34
CA GLU A 547 16.86 33.72 7.74
C GLU A 547 16.83 34.10 9.22
N ASN A 548 15.68 34.00 9.87
CA ASN A 548 15.49 34.35 11.27
C ASN A 548 14.37 33.55 11.91
N ALA A 549 14.26 33.64 13.21
CA ALA A 549 13.14 33.11 13.96
C ALA A 549 12.60 34.15 14.94
N LEU A 550 11.34 34.01 15.32
CA LEU A 550 10.63 34.89 16.22
C LEU A 550 9.86 34.06 17.25
N ALA A 551 10.03 34.40 18.53
CA ALA A 551 9.13 33.93 19.58
C ALA A 551 8.29 35.09 20.10
N TRP A 552 7.02 34.79 20.37
CA TRP A 552 6.10 35.72 21.03
C TRP A 552 5.57 35.06 22.29
N VAL A 553 5.76 35.78 23.43
CA VAL A 553 5.36 35.28 24.75
C VAL A 553 4.25 36.16 25.28
N THR A 554 3.13 35.48 25.64
CA THR A 554 1.95 36.14 26.24
C THR A 554 1.53 35.42 27.50
N THR A 555 0.64 36.00 28.29
CA THR A 555 -0.06 35.27 29.35
C THR A 555 -1.20 34.47 28.76
N LEU A 556 -1.56 33.30 29.38
CA LEU A 556 -2.69 32.46 28.94
C LEU A 556 -4.03 33.08 29.33
N ASP A 557 -4.14 33.63 30.55
CA ASP A 557 -5.39 34.16 31.13
C ASP A 557 -5.92 35.41 30.38
N GLN A 558 -5.02 36.31 29.95
CA GLN A 558 -5.42 37.61 29.40
C GLN A 558 -4.80 37.90 28.01
N GLY A 559 -3.92 37.05 27.51
CA GLY A 559 -3.23 37.25 26.23
C GLY A 559 -2.28 38.44 26.24
N ARG A 560 -1.85 38.93 27.43
CA ARG A 560 -0.96 40.11 27.53
C ARG A 560 0.48 39.76 27.17
N PRO A 561 1.18 40.61 26.42
CA PRO A 561 2.60 40.43 26.17
C PRO A 561 3.43 40.40 27.47
N VAL A 562 4.40 39.47 27.52
CA VAL A 562 5.30 39.30 28.67
C VAL A 562 6.68 39.84 28.29
N ALA A 563 7.05 41.00 28.84
CA ALA A 563 8.36 41.61 28.64
C ALA A 563 9.43 40.99 29.56
N GLY A 564 10.68 40.90 29.09
CA GLY A 564 11.81 40.39 29.87
C GLY A 564 11.82 38.88 30.09
N ALA A 565 10.93 38.15 29.46
CA ALA A 565 10.97 36.66 29.49
C ALA A 565 12.23 36.15 28.77
N THR A 566 12.93 35.23 29.38
CA THR A 566 14.05 34.53 28.74
C THR A 566 13.51 33.43 27.86
N VAL A 567 13.72 33.53 26.55
CA VAL A 567 13.35 32.54 25.56
C VAL A 567 14.57 31.78 25.10
N GLN A 568 14.54 30.46 25.18
CA GLN A 568 15.59 29.57 24.71
C GLN A 568 15.08 28.68 23.60
N VAL A 569 15.79 28.64 22.49
CA VAL A 569 15.61 27.70 21.39
C VAL A 569 16.62 26.58 21.61
N SER A 570 16.14 25.35 21.70
CA SER A 570 16.94 24.14 21.89
C SER A 570 16.69 23.13 20.76
N ASP A 571 17.64 22.26 20.50
CA ASP A 571 17.43 21.12 19.61
C ASP A 571 16.45 20.10 20.22
N CYS A 572 16.18 19.02 19.49
CA CYS A 572 15.30 17.95 19.91
C CYS A 572 15.85 17.04 21.03
N HIS A 573 17.03 17.37 21.57
CA HIS A 573 17.57 16.80 22.82
C HIS A 573 17.55 17.81 23.98
N GLY A 574 17.02 19.02 23.74
CA GLY A 574 17.01 20.09 24.72
C GLY A 574 18.36 20.79 24.88
N LYS A 575 19.32 20.60 23.95
CA LYS A 575 20.59 21.33 23.93
C LYS A 575 20.37 22.74 23.39
N PRO A 576 20.82 23.79 24.11
CA PRO A 576 20.63 25.17 23.67
C PRO A 576 21.26 25.47 22.31
N VAL A 577 20.51 26.12 21.44
CA VAL A 577 20.94 26.63 20.12
C VAL A 577 20.99 28.13 20.10
N ALA A 578 20.00 28.81 20.67
CA ALA A 578 19.94 30.27 20.75
C ALA A 578 19.12 30.69 21.98
N GLN A 579 19.40 31.90 22.46
CA GLN A 579 18.68 32.54 23.57
C GLN A 579 18.48 34.04 23.31
N ALA A 580 17.30 34.54 23.69
CA ALA A 580 17.00 35.97 23.64
C ALA A 580 15.99 36.35 24.74
N SER A 581 15.90 37.62 25.08
CA SER A 581 14.86 38.13 25.97
C SER A 581 13.76 38.82 25.18
N THR A 582 12.53 38.77 25.66
CA THR A 582 11.41 39.46 25.04
C THR A 582 11.44 40.96 25.31
N ASP A 583 11.05 41.75 24.30
CA ASP A 583 10.84 43.19 24.40
C ASP A 583 9.50 43.57 25.07
N ALA A 584 9.15 44.84 25.07
CA ALA A 584 7.90 45.33 25.64
C ALA A 584 6.63 44.79 24.95
N GLN A 585 6.74 44.29 23.74
CA GLN A 585 5.68 43.65 22.97
C GLN A 585 5.65 42.11 23.15
N GLY A 586 6.51 41.58 24.02
CA GLY A 586 6.64 40.15 24.26
C GLY A 586 7.39 39.40 23.15
N LEU A 587 8.13 40.11 22.28
CA LEU A 587 8.80 39.53 21.11
C LEU A 587 10.30 39.28 21.38
N ALA A 588 10.76 38.09 21.08
CA ALA A 588 12.18 37.69 21.08
C ALA A 588 12.62 37.33 19.65
N HIS A 589 13.64 38.03 19.15
CA HIS A 589 14.16 37.84 17.79
C HIS A 589 15.45 37.01 17.77
N PHE A 590 15.54 36.06 16.86
CA PHE A 590 16.71 35.21 16.67
C PHE A 590 17.23 35.32 15.24
N LYS A 591 18.48 35.76 15.07
CA LYS A 591 19.09 36.00 13.75
C LYS A 591 19.88 34.82 13.19
N ALA A 592 20.12 33.78 14.00
CA ALA A 592 21.05 32.69 13.67
C ALA A 592 20.50 31.30 13.96
N VAL A 593 19.18 31.13 13.94
CA VAL A 593 18.56 29.81 14.05
C VAL A 593 18.44 29.22 12.66
N SER A 594 18.98 28.02 12.46
CA SER A 594 18.87 27.30 11.17
C SER A 594 17.40 27.04 10.79
N PRO A 595 17.00 27.27 9.52
CA PRO A 595 15.67 26.90 9.06
C PRO A 595 15.44 25.37 9.08
N ASN A 596 16.52 24.59 9.12
CA ASN A 596 16.48 23.14 9.17
C ASN A 596 16.91 22.67 10.57
N PRO A 597 15.95 22.28 11.43
CA PRO A 597 16.28 21.71 12.72
C PRO A 597 17.13 20.43 12.57
N PRO A 598 18.07 20.17 13.49
CA PRO A 598 18.84 18.94 13.46
C PRO A 598 17.95 17.73 13.65
N SER A 599 18.26 16.62 12.99
CA SER A 599 17.54 15.37 13.18
C SER A 599 18.01 14.67 14.46
N CYS A 600 17.05 14.27 15.29
CA CYS A 600 17.28 13.46 16.50
C CYS A 600 16.82 12.00 16.34
N ALA A 601 16.48 11.59 15.14
CA ALA A 601 16.08 10.21 14.87
C ALA A 601 17.24 9.26 15.17
N ARG A 602 16.98 8.27 16.03
CA ARG A 602 17.81 7.06 16.15
C ARG A 602 17.17 5.97 15.30
N GLU A 603 17.99 5.12 14.73
CA GLU A 603 17.50 3.97 13.96
C GLU A 603 16.53 3.13 14.82
N GLY A 604 15.30 2.98 14.37
CA GLY A 604 14.21 2.30 15.08
C GLY A 604 13.37 3.14 16.05
N ASP A 605 13.69 4.43 16.26
CA ASP A 605 12.86 5.33 17.08
C ASP A 605 11.82 6.07 16.20
N TRP A 606 10.55 5.77 16.42
CA TRP A 606 9.47 6.56 15.81
C TRP A 606 9.06 7.68 16.77
N LEU A 607 9.65 8.87 16.60
CA LEU A 607 9.35 10.06 17.40
C LEU A 607 8.36 11.02 16.71
N GLY A 608 7.84 10.66 15.53
CA GLY A 608 6.89 11.50 14.79
C GLY A 608 7.44 12.90 14.51
N ASP A 609 6.60 13.92 14.66
CA ASP A 609 6.88 15.32 14.34
C ASP A 609 8.00 15.95 15.19
N PHE A 610 8.49 15.30 16.24
CA PHE A 610 9.53 15.82 17.13
C PHE A 610 10.94 15.44 16.70
N GLN A 611 11.10 14.55 15.75
CA GLN A 611 12.42 14.09 15.27
C GLN A 611 13.25 15.21 14.66
N GLN A 612 12.58 16.20 14.08
CA GLN A 612 13.22 17.29 13.35
C GLN A 612 12.55 18.63 13.71
N ALA A 613 12.52 18.95 14.99
CA ALA A 613 11.90 20.16 15.52
C ALA A 613 12.78 20.83 16.58
N TYR A 614 12.65 22.14 16.70
CA TYR A 614 13.19 22.89 17.84
C TYR A 614 12.21 22.83 19.01
N PHE A 615 12.76 22.67 20.20
CA PHE A 615 12.08 22.90 21.47
C PHE A 615 12.31 24.33 21.91
N VAL A 616 11.26 25.10 22.10
CA VAL A 616 11.34 26.54 22.45
C VAL A 616 10.69 26.78 23.80
N SER A 617 11.47 27.10 24.80
CA SER A 617 10.99 27.39 26.15
C SER A 617 11.07 28.88 26.45
N ALA A 618 10.09 29.38 27.20
CA ALA A 618 10.12 30.73 27.79
C ALA A 618 10.01 30.63 29.31
N ARG A 619 10.80 31.43 30.01
CA ARG A 619 10.79 31.53 31.46
C ARG A 619 10.65 32.98 31.89
N ALA A 620 9.77 33.26 32.83
CA ALA A 620 9.54 34.57 33.39
C ALA A 620 9.13 34.50 34.86
N GLN A 621 9.23 35.59 35.57
CA GLN A 621 8.57 35.78 36.85
C GLN A 621 7.14 36.24 36.59
N ASN A 622 6.19 35.49 37.05
CA ASN A 622 4.76 35.83 36.95
C ASN A 622 4.13 35.89 38.35
N HIS A 623 3.69 37.07 38.74
CA HIS A 623 3.21 37.35 40.11
C HIS A 623 4.20 36.91 41.21
N GLY A 624 5.51 37.16 41.01
CA GLY A 624 6.55 36.81 41.96
C GLY A 624 6.93 35.32 42.04
N VAL A 625 6.36 34.46 41.20
CA VAL A 625 6.66 33.04 41.12
C VAL A 625 7.29 32.72 39.75
N ALA A 626 8.30 31.87 39.75
CA ALA A 626 8.90 31.37 38.50
C ALA A 626 7.85 30.58 37.70
N ASP A 627 7.71 30.94 36.44
CA ASP A 627 6.81 30.34 35.48
C ASP A 627 7.56 29.95 34.20
N MET A 628 7.10 28.91 33.53
CA MET A 628 7.70 28.46 32.28
C MET A 628 6.64 27.89 31.34
N ALA A 629 6.85 28.14 30.06
CA ALA A 629 6.05 27.49 29.02
C ALA A 629 6.99 27.04 27.87
N PHE A 630 6.48 26.20 27.00
CA PHE A 630 7.22 25.75 25.84
C PHE A 630 6.31 25.46 24.64
N THR A 631 6.90 25.43 23.48
CA THR A 631 6.30 24.96 22.23
C THR A 631 7.33 24.21 21.41
N TRP A 632 6.87 23.39 20.46
CA TRP A 632 7.69 22.78 19.44
C TRP A 632 7.52 23.53 18.12
N SER A 633 8.59 23.70 17.36
CA SER A 633 8.51 24.35 16.04
C SER A 633 7.62 23.60 15.03
N SER A 634 7.33 22.34 15.28
CA SER A 634 6.41 21.49 14.50
C SER A 634 4.94 21.58 14.95
N TRP A 635 4.63 22.24 16.06
CA TRP A 635 3.24 22.39 16.52
C TRP A 635 2.50 23.45 15.71
N GLN A 636 1.62 22.98 14.80
CA GLN A 636 0.88 23.82 13.86
C GLN A 636 -0.63 23.50 13.83
N ARG A 637 -1.18 22.81 14.84
CA ARG A 637 -2.59 22.40 14.84
C ARG A 637 -3.53 23.60 14.70
N GLY A 638 -4.47 23.49 13.76
CA GLY A 638 -5.55 24.46 13.52
C GLY A 638 -5.21 25.51 12.45
N ILE A 639 -3.93 25.66 12.06
CA ILE A 639 -3.49 26.61 11.02
C ILE A 639 -2.74 25.88 9.89
N GLU A 640 -3.03 24.60 9.71
CA GLU A 640 -2.44 23.82 8.62
C GLU A 640 -2.93 24.34 7.26
N PRO A 641 -2.00 24.62 6.32
CA PRO A 641 -2.35 25.23 5.03
C PRO A 641 -3.44 24.51 4.23
N TRP A 642 -3.48 23.19 4.33
CA TRP A 642 -4.49 22.36 3.66
C TRP A 642 -5.94 22.68 4.09
N ARG A 643 -6.15 23.13 5.34
CA ARG A 643 -7.47 23.56 5.82
C ARG A 643 -7.99 24.81 5.11
N PHE A 644 -7.10 25.56 4.50
CA PHE A 644 -7.39 26.80 3.79
C PHE A 644 -7.21 26.68 2.27
N ASN A 645 -7.09 25.46 1.75
CA ASN A 645 -6.80 25.17 0.34
C ASN A 645 -5.54 25.90 -0.18
N VAL A 646 -4.55 26.13 0.67
CA VAL A 646 -3.27 26.72 0.30
C VAL A 646 -2.33 25.58 -0.09
N PRO A 647 -1.91 25.48 -1.36
CA PRO A 647 -0.92 24.49 -1.76
C PRO A 647 0.43 24.83 -1.14
N THR A 648 1.00 23.88 -0.44
CA THR A 648 2.34 24.01 0.15
C THR A 648 3.16 22.76 -0.17
N SER A 649 4.49 22.93 -0.23
CA SER A 649 5.45 21.85 -0.24
C SER A 649 6.33 21.96 1.00
N ALA A 650 6.48 20.88 1.73
CA ALA A 650 7.41 20.77 2.85
C ALA A 650 8.82 20.36 2.38
N GLU A 651 8.99 20.06 1.09
CA GLU A 651 10.28 19.68 0.55
C GLU A 651 11.25 20.89 0.55
N PRO A 652 12.49 20.68 0.99
CA PRO A 652 13.51 21.73 0.91
C PRO A 652 13.74 22.11 -0.55
N THR A 653 13.44 23.34 -0.90
CA THR A 653 13.77 23.88 -2.22
C THR A 653 15.03 24.72 -2.11
N PRO A 654 15.96 24.62 -3.08
CA PRO A 654 17.13 25.48 -3.11
C PRO A 654 16.75 26.95 -3.12
N ASP A 655 17.44 27.78 -2.34
CA ASP A 655 17.21 29.23 -2.31
C ASP A 655 17.53 29.88 -3.66
N THR A 656 18.48 29.32 -4.37
CA THR A 656 18.88 29.76 -5.71
C THR A 656 18.08 29.03 -6.76
N ARG A 657 17.41 29.78 -7.62
CA ARG A 657 16.64 29.27 -8.75
C ARG A 657 17.25 29.75 -10.05
N ALA A 658 17.39 28.85 -10.96
CA ALA A 658 17.78 29.12 -12.33
C ALA A 658 16.60 28.91 -13.28
N HIS A 659 16.53 29.76 -14.31
CA HIS A 659 15.59 29.59 -15.41
C HIS A 659 16.36 29.67 -16.72
N THR A 660 16.15 28.66 -17.58
CA THR A 660 16.77 28.61 -18.91
C THR A 660 15.70 28.84 -19.96
N VAL A 661 15.85 29.91 -20.74
CA VAL A 661 15.05 30.20 -21.92
C VAL A 661 15.71 29.51 -23.10
N LEU A 662 14.98 28.68 -23.81
CA LEU A 662 15.43 27.97 -25.00
C LEU A 662 14.87 28.69 -26.23
N ASP A 663 15.64 28.70 -27.34
CA ASP A 663 15.10 29.18 -28.63
C ASP A 663 13.96 28.26 -29.13
N ARG A 664 14.02 26.97 -28.82
CA ARG A 664 12.95 25.98 -29.08
C ARG A 664 13.16 24.74 -28.20
N SER A 665 12.08 24.00 -27.98
CA SER A 665 12.10 22.79 -27.11
C SER A 665 12.21 21.46 -27.90
N LEU A 666 12.05 21.50 -29.22
CA LEU A 666 12.15 20.32 -30.08
C LEU A 666 13.24 20.57 -31.14
N LEU A 667 14.24 19.70 -31.16
CA LEU A 667 15.42 19.79 -32.01
C LEU A 667 15.74 18.44 -32.63
N ARG A 668 16.47 18.48 -33.74
CA ARG A 668 17.01 17.30 -34.41
C ARG A 668 18.51 17.16 -34.14
N ALA A 669 19.01 15.93 -34.28
CA ALA A 669 20.46 15.71 -34.30
C ALA A 669 21.14 16.61 -35.37
N GLY A 670 22.28 17.20 -35.03
CA GLY A 670 23.01 18.14 -35.88
C GLY A 670 22.55 19.59 -35.81
N GLU A 671 21.41 19.91 -35.17
CA GLU A 671 20.98 21.31 -34.94
C GLU A 671 21.70 21.92 -33.76
N THR A 672 21.65 23.23 -33.66
CA THR A 672 22.20 23.98 -32.53
C THR A 672 21.04 24.56 -31.68
N LEU A 673 21.07 24.24 -30.38
CA LEU A 673 20.21 24.86 -29.38
C LEU A 673 20.86 26.12 -28.84
N SER A 674 20.14 27.25 -28.83
CA SER A 674 20.57 28.48 -28.17
C SER A 674 19.82 28.68 -26.86
N MET A 675 20.54 29.00 -25.81
CA MET A 675 20.01 29.09 -24.44
C MET A 675 20.41 30.41 -23.78
N LYS A 676 19.47 30.96 -23.00
CA LYS A 676 19.74 32.06 -22.10
C LYS A 676 19.38 31.67 -20.67
N HIS A 677 20.35 31.78 -19.78
CA HIS A 677 20.20 31.40 -18.39
C HIS A 677 20.05 32.65 -17.53
N LEU A 678 19.12 32.61 -16.60
CA LEU A 678 18.85 33.63 -15.59
C LEU A 678 18.92 32.98 -14.22
N ILE A 679 19.47 33.67 -13.24
CA ILE A 679 19.61 33.17 -11.88
C ILE A 679 19.19 34.19 -10.85
N ARG A 680 18.52 33.76 -9.82
CA ARG A 680 18.09 34.56 -8.66
C ARG A 680 18.18 33.72 -7.40
N THR A 681 18.43 34.39 -6.29
CA THR A 681 18.31 33.83 -4.95
C THR A 681 17.14 34.48 -4.25
N GLU A 682 16.34 33.69 -3.61
CA GLU A 682 15.22 34.13 -2.78
C GLU A 682 15.76 34.55 -1.41
N THR A 683 15.45 35.78 -0.99
CA THR A 683 15.84 36.33 0.31
C THR A 683 14.61 36.94 0.99
N GLN A 684 14.72 37.27 2.28
CA GLN A 684 13.65 37.95 3.01
C GLN A 684 13.28 39.30 2.41
N ALA A 685 14.22 39.98 1.75
CA ALA A 685 14.02 41.26 1.06
C ALA A 685 13.50 41.12 -0.38
N GLY A 686 13.22 39.91 -0.83
CA GLY A 686 12.79 39.57 -2.20
C GLY A 686 13.87 38.80 -2.97
N PHE A 687 13.91 38.98 -4.29
CA PHE A 687 14.88 38.30 -5.13
C PHE A 687 16.23 39.02 -5.19
N GLY A 688 17.24 38.35 -4.69
CA GLY A 688 18.65 38.78 -4.79
C GLY A 688 19.44 38.01 -5.85
N LEU A 689 20.77 38.19 -5.82
CA LEU A 689 21.72 37.40 -6.60
C LEU A 689 22.42 36.37 -5.72
N PRO A 690 22.74 35.18 -6.23
CA PRO A 690 23.48 34.19 -5.47
C PRO A 690 24.87 34.66 -5.11
N LYS A 691 25.43 34.18 -4.01
CA LYS A 691 26.81 34.47 -3.59
C LYS A 691 27.86 33.89 -4.55
N GLN A 692 27.53 32.79 -5.17
CA GLN A 692 28.34 32.07 -6.15
C GLN A 692 27.49 31.71 -7.35
N ASP A 693 27.97 31.96 -8.55
CA ASP A 693 27.29 31.60 -9.78
C ASP A 693 27.65 30.18 -10.17
N PRO A 694 26.73 29.38 -10.77
CA PRO A 694 27.05 28.11 -11.38
C PRO A 694 28.14 28.27 -12.47
N THR A 695 29.08 27.36 -12.50
CA THR A 695 30.23 27.42 -13.41
C THR A 695 30.11 26.50 -14.62
N ARG A 696 29.19 25.56 -14.58
CA ARG A 696 29.01 24.52 -15.61
C ARG A 696 27.54 24.39 -16.02
N LEU A 697 27.32 24.24 -17.31
CA LEU A 697 26.07 23.76 -17.88
C LEU A 697 26.21 22.25 -18.16
N VAL A 698 25.27 21.46 -17.68
CA VAL A 698 25.21 20.02 -17.90
C VAL A 698 23.89 19.70 -18.60
N ILE A 699 23.98 19.00 -19.72
CA ILE A 699 22.84 18.53 -20.53
C ILE A 699 22.83 17.02 -20.46
N THR A 700 21.82 16.43 -19.82
CA THR A 700 21.74 14.98 -19.53
C THR A 700 20.62 14.34 -20.32
N HIS A 701 20.90 13.31 -21.12
CA HIS A 701 19.86 12.47 -21.73
C HIS A 701 19.22 11.58 -20.69
N LEU A 702 17.93 11.80 -20.37
CA LEU A 702 17.25 11.11 -19.28
C LEU A 702 17.13 9.58 -19.45
N GLY A 703 17.08 9.11 -20.70
CA GLY A 703 16.96 7.67 -20.99
C GLY A 703 18.25 6.86 -20.88
N SER A 704 19.43 7.50 -20.94
CA SER A 704 20.73 6.79 -20.89
C SER A 704 21.71 7.34 -19.87
N GLY A 705 21.41 8.48 -19.25
CA GLY A 705 22.34 9.16 -18.33
C GLY A 705 23.55 9.80 -19.03
N GLN A 706 23.59 9.87 -20.35
CA GLN A 706 24.70 10.52 -21.08
C GLN A 706 24.68 12.02 -20.80
N GLU A 707 25.83 12.56 -20.40
CA GLU A 707 26.00 13.98 -20.10
C GLU A 707 26.92 14.69 -21.10
N TYR A 708 26.55 15.93 -21.39
CA TYR A 708 27.38 16.90 -22.12
C TYR A 708 27.61 18.09 -21.21
N THR A 709 28.87 18.41 -20.92
CA THR A 709 29.23 19.47 -20.00
C THR A 709 29.97 20.57 -20.74
N GLN A 710 29.62 21.82 -20.45
CA GLN A 710 30.34 22.99 -20.98
C GLN A 710 30.46 24.08 -19.92
N PRO A 711 31.50 24.94 -19.97
CA PRO A 711 31.65 26.07 -19.05
C PRO A 711 30.54 27.10 -19.26
N LEU A 712 30.18 27.79 -18.18
CA LEU A 712 29.14 28.81 -18.18
C LEU A 712 29.75 30.15 -17.72
N ALA A 713 29.64 31.17 -18.55
CA ALA A 713 30.11 32.51 -18.24
C ALA A 713 28.95 33.46 -17.96
N TRP A 714 28.93 34.03 -16.78
CA TRP A 714 27.90 34.98 -16.35
C TRP A 714 28.30 36.43 -16.62
N ARG A 715 27.32 37.21 -17.02
CA ARG A 715 27.47 38.66 -17.15
C ARG A 715 26.44 39.41 -16.30
N THR A 716 26.80 40.58 -15.84
CA THR A 716 25.85 41.49 -15.21
C THR A 716 25.06 42.21 -16.30
N THR A 717 23.72 42.19 -16.19
CA THR A 717 22.83 42.91 -17.12
C THR A 717 22.80 44.43 -16.76
N ALA A 718 22.32 45.25 -17.70
CA ALA A 718 22.17 46.69 -17.47
C ALA A 718 21.29 47.04 -16.25
N THR A 719 20.39 46.14 -15.87
CA THR A 719 19.51 46.29 -14.71
C THR A 719 20.07 45.62 -13.44
N GLY A 720 21.34 45.25 -13.42
CA GLY A 720 22.00 44.65 -12.26
C GLY A 720 21.71 43.15 -12.06
N GLY A 721 21.01 42.49 -12.99
CA GLY A 721 20.77 41.06 -12.92
C GLY A 721 21.95 40.22 -13.39
N ARG A 722 21.86 38.89 -13.23
CA ARG A 722 22.82 37.91 -13.77
C ARG A 722 22.19 37.14 -14.93
N SER A 723 22.90 37.05 -16.08
CA SER A 723 22.53 36.20 -17.20
C SER A 723 23.76 35.55 -17.83
N ALA A 724 23.59 34.38 -18.39
CA ALA A 724 24.58 33.72 -19.23
C ALA A 724 23.91 33.25 -20.53
N GLU A 725 24.67 33.23 -21.60
CA GLU A 725 24.21 32.70 -22.90
C GLU A 725 25.11 31.54 -23.27
N SER A 726 24.52 30.51 -23.82
CA SER A 726 25.24 29.31 -24.28
C SER A 726 24.59 28.73 -25.51
N THR A 727 25.36 27.98 -26.28
CA THR A 727 24.86 27.22 -27.42
C THR A 727 25.29 25.76 -27.24
N PHE A 728 24.47 24.86 -27.69
CA PHE A 728 24.78 23.43 -27.71
C PHE A 728 24.57 22.87 -29.11
N ALA A 729 25.67 22.54 -29.78
CA ALA A 729 25.66 21.82 -31.07
C ALA A 729 25.34 20.36 -30.77
N ILE A 730 24.15 19.92 -31.16
CA ILE A 730 23.67 18.55 -30.89
C ILE A 730 24.45 17.61 -31.80
N PRO A 731 25.17 16.62 -31.27
CA PRO A 731 25.89 15.64 -32.11
C PRO A 731 24.95 14.90 -33.07
N GLN A 732 25.45 14.58 -34.30
CA GLN A 732 24.67 13.78 -35.26
C GLN A 732 24.25 12.41 -34.71
N ALA A 733 25.08 11.86 -33.79
CA ALA A 733 24.82 10.57 -33.13
C ALA A 733 24.10 10.73 -31.80
N ALA A 734 23.55 11.91 -31.48
CA ALA A 734 22.80 12.12 -30.25
C ALA A 734 21.57 11.21 -30.23
N ARG A 735 21.31 10.61 -29.08
CA ARG A 735 20.15 9.74 -28.88
C ARG A 735 18.86 10.55 -28.89
N LEU A 736 17.80 9.97 -29.45
CA LEU A 736 16.47 10.55 -29.38
C LEU A 736 15.92 10.42 -27.94
N GLY A 737 15.22 11.42 -27.46
CA GLY A 737 14.62 11.43 -26.12
C GLY A 737 14.56 12.80 -25.49
N VAL A 738 14.32 12.80 -24.18
CA VAL A 738 14.27 14.02 -23.36
C VAL A 738 15.63 14.27 -22.74
N TYR A 739 16.04 15.53 -22.80
CA TYR A 739 17.29 16.01 -22.21
C TYR A 739 16.98 17.01 -21.10
N ALA A 740 17.57 16.79 -19.93
CA ALA A 740 17.51 17.73 -18.81
C ALA A 740 18.66 18.73 -18.92
N ILE A 741 18.41 19.99 -18.56
CA ILE A 741 19.39 21.06 -18.53
C ILE A 741 19.59 21.44 -17.07
N SER A 742 20.82 21.31 -16.57
CA SER A 742 21.20 21.64 -15.20
C SER A 742 22.35 22.64 -15.16
N LEU A 743 22.30 23.58 -14.23
CA LEU A 743 23.37 24.51 -13.95
C LEU A 743 24.05 24.08 -12.65
N ARG A 744 25.34 23.73 -12.69
CA ARG A 744 26.06 23.19 -11.53
C ARG A 744 27.20 24.11 -11.08
N GLY A 745 27.42 24.19 -9.77
CA GLY A 745 28.52 24.93 -9.13
C GLY A 745 29.85 24.16 -9.14
N ALA A 746 30.90 24.77 -8.66
CA ALA A 746 32.18 24.11 -8.41
C ALA A 746 32.01 23.14 -7.21
N GLY A 747 32.23 21.87 -7.40
CA GLY A 747 32.07 20.82 -6.35
C GLY A 747 30.70 20.14 -6.28
N ASP A 748 29.79 20.49 -7.18
CA ASP A 748 28.45 19.92 -7.24
C ASP A 748 28.47 18.74 -8.25
N ASP A 749 29.00 17.61 -7.79
CA ASP A 749 29.10 16.36 -8.59
C ASP A 749 27.88 15.42 -8.39
N GLY A 750 26.87 15.87 -7.66
CA GLY A 750 25.59 15.16 -7.48
C GLY A 750 24.66 15.28 -8.70
N PRO A 751 23.71 14.31 -8.86
CA PRO A 751 22.73 14.34 -9.93
C PRO A 751 21.76 15.51 -9.87
#